data_1d5f6cac55bc205343e1b62a3c304059
#
_entry.id   1d5f6cac55bc205343e1b62a3c304059
#
_cell.length_a   1.000
_cell.length_b   1.000
_cell.length_c   1.000
_cell.angle_alpha   90.00
_cell.angle_beta   90.00
_cell.angle_gamma   90.00
#
_symmetry.space_group_name_H-M   'P 1'
#
loop_
_entity.id
_entity.type
_entity.pdbx_description
1 polymer ?
#
loop_
_entity_poly.entity_id
_entity_poly.type
_entity_poly.pdbx_seq_one_letter_code
_entity_poly.pdbx_strand_id
1 'polypeptide(L)'
;YKMAKKNTYDADSISILEGLEAVRKRPGMYIGSVSTKGLNHLVYEIVDNAVDEHLAGFCTEIHVTLEADGSATVEDNGRGVPVGMHAKGVSAARIVYTTLHAGGKFDDSAYKTSGGLHGVGSSVVNALSTHMDVWISREGAIHHDRYEQGHPVIELENGLLPVVGKTRKTGTKVNFLPDDTIFEKTKFRAEEIKSRMHETAYLNPSLTIVFEDKRPDSQEKVTYHEPDGILGFIRELNEKKEAIHDPIYFKGTAEGIEVEIALQYVNEFHENVLGFCNNIYNAEGGTHLTGFKTTFTTVMNQYAREIGVLKEKDANFTGADIRNGMTAIVSIKHPDPRFEGQTKTKLDNPDASKATGKVTGDEMVLYFDRNLETLKKILSCAEKAAKIRKTEEKAKSNLLTKQKYSFDSNGKLANCESRDASKCEIFIVEGDSAGGSAKTARNRKYQAILPIRGKILNVEKASIDKVLANAEIKTMINAFGCGFSEGYGNDFDITKLRYDKIIIMADADVDGAHISTLLLTLFYRFMPELIYEGHVYIAMPPLYKAMPKNGEEEYLYDDKALEHYRKKHTGPFTLQRYKGLGEMDAQQLWETTLDPEHRMLKLVEIEDARMASSVTEMLMGTEVPPRRSFIYKNATEAELDI
;
A
#
# COMPACT_ATOMS: atom_id res chain seq x y z
N TYR A 1 -33.18 -17.89 -37.50
CA TYR A 1 -32.15 -16.87 -37.79
C TYR A 1 -32.38 -15.69 -36.89
N LYS A 2 -31.72 -15.66 -35.70
CA LYS A 2 -31.57 -14.43 -34.87
C LYS A 2 -30.36 -13.69 -35.42
N MET A 3 -30.59 -12.54 -36.05
CA MET A 3 -29.53 -11.62 -36.45
C MET A 3 -28.75 -11.19 -35.18
N ALA A 4 -27.44 -11.45 -35.19
CA ALA A 4 -26.53 -10.88 -34.22
C ALA A 4 -26.60 -9.34 -34.32
N LYS A 5 -26.91 -8.64 -33.21
CA LYS A 5 -26.80 -7.19 -33.14
C LYS A 5 -25.33 -6.83 -33.43
N LYS A 6 -25.07 -6.17 -34.55
CA LYS A 6 -23.80 -5.51 -34.83
C LYS A 6 -23.59 -4.47 -33.69
N ASN A 7 -22.57 -4.68 -32.89
CA ASN A 7 -22.04 -3.62 -32.01
C ASN A 7 -21.44 -2.52 -32.89
N THR A 8 -22.26 -1.56 -33.29
CA THR A 8 -21.77 -0.34 -33.94
C THR A 8 -21.44 0.67 -32.85
N TYR A 9 -20.16 1.05 -32.78
CA TYR A 9 -19.71 2.18 -31.97
C TYR A 9 -20.02 3.45 -32.78
N ASP A 10 -21.11 4.12 -32.41
CA ASP A 10 -21.60 5.35 -33.04
C ASP A 10 -21.89 6.43 -31.99
N ALA A 11 -22.35 7.59 -32.41
CA ALA A 11 -22.62 8.72 -31.54
C ALA A 11 -23.62 8.39 -30.41
N ASP A 12 -24.59 7.51 -30.66
CA ASP A 12 -25.60 7.09 -29.67
C ASP A 12 -25.02 6.14 -28.61
N SER A 13 -23.83 5.58 -28.86
CA SER A 13 -23.12 4.73 -27.90
C SER A 13 -22.32 5.52 -26.85
N ILE A 14 -22.21 6.85 -27.03
CA ILE A 14 -21.51 7.75 -26.07
C ILE A 14 -22.49 8.14 -24.97
N SER A 15 -22.28 7.61 -23.76
CA SER A 15 -23.05 8.00 -22.57
C SER A 15 -22.29 9.03 -21.75
N ILE A 16 -22.97 10.12 -21.37
CA ILE A 16 -22.45 11.12 -20.44
C ILE A 16 -22.94 10.73 -19.05
N LEU A 17 -22.00 10.59 -18.11
CA LEU A 17 -22.30 10.38 -16.69
C LEU A 17 -22.14 11.72 -15.97
N GLU A 18 -23.19 12.19 -15.33
CA GLU A 18 -23.19 13.45 -14.60
C GLU A 18 -23.20 13.20 -13.08
N GLY A 19 -22.52 14.09 -12.35
CA GLY A 19 -22.56 14.13 -10.89
C GLY A 19 -22.07 12.82 -10.22
N LEU A 20 -22.81 12.41 -9.18
CA LEU A 20 -22.42 11.28 -8.33
C LEU A 20 -22.64 9.90 -8.99
N GLU A 21 -23.40 9.81 -10.07
CA GLU A 21 -23.53 8.56 -10.84
C GLU A 21 -22.20 8.11 -11.45
N ALA A 22 -21.35 9.06 -11.85
CA ALA A 22 -20.01 8.76 -12.36
C ALA A 22 -19.15 8.06 -11.28
N VAL A 23 -19.25 8.51 -10.03
CA VAL A 23 -18.56 7.92 -8.87
C VAL A 23 -19.04 6.48 -8.64
N ARG A 24 -20.34 6.25 -8.60
CA ARG A 24 -20.94 4.91 -8.40
C ARG A 24 -20.55 3.93 -9.51
N LYS A 25 -20.45 4.40 -10.74
CA LYS A 25 -20.12 3.57 -11.92
C LYS A 25 -18.62 3.25 -12.03
N ARG A 26 -17.76 4.13 -11.52
CA ARG A 26 -16.28 4.01 -11.56
C ARG A 26 -15.65 4.40 -10.23
N PRO A 27 -15.97 3.70 -9.13
CA PRO A 27 -15.49 4.07 -7.79
C PRO A 27 -13.96 4.03 -7.67
N GLY A 28 -13.30 3.11 -8.35
CA GLY A 28 -11.84 2.99 -8.35
C GLY A 28 -11.09 4.25 -8.77
N MET A 29 -11.70 5.13 -9.59
CA MET A 29 -11.09 6.41 -9.98
C MET A 29 -10.98 7.40 -8.80
N TYR A 30 -11.82 7.24 -7.77
CA TYR A 30 -11.94 8.17 -6.64
C TYR A 30 -11.34 7.61 -5.35
N ILE A 31 -11.46 6.30 -5.12
CA ILE A 31 -11.01 5.63 -3.89
C ILE A 31 -9.93 4.55 -4.13
N GLY A 32 -9.42 4.47 -5.37
CA GLY A 32 -8.35 3.54 -5.76
C GLY A 32 -8.83 2.10 -6.00
N SER A 33 -9.68 1.55 -5.14
CA SER A 33 -10.21 0.19 -5.29
C SER A 33 -11.57 0.03 -4.61
N VAL A 34 -12.30 -1.04 -4.90
CA VAL A 34 -13.55 -1.42 -4.18
C VAL A 34 -13.29 -2.52 -3.13
N SER A 35 -12.03 -2.82 -2.87
CA SER A 35 -11.58 -3.72 -1.80
C SER A 35 -11.73 -3.07 -0.41
N THR A 36 -11.33 -3.79 0.63
CA THR A 36 -11.32 -3.27 2.01
C THR A 36 -10.48 -1.99 2.16
N LYS A 37 -9.44 -1.80 1.33
CA LYS A 37 -8.65 -0.56 1.29
C LYS A 37 -9.49 0.64 0.87
N GLY A 38 -10.22 0.53 -0.24
CA GLY A 38 -11.15 1.58 -0.68
C GLY A 38 -12.30 1.79 0.29
N LEU A 39 -12.74 0.72 0.98
CA LEU A 39 -13.74 0.82 2.04
C LEU A 39 -13.24 1.68 3.22
N ASN A 40 -12.04 1.39 3.76
CA ASN A 40 -11.44 2.17 4.84
C ASN A 40 -11.16 3.60 4.40
N HIS A 41 -10.87 3.82 3.11
CA HIS A 41 -10.61 5.16 2.56
C HIS A 41 -11.82 6.10 2.72
N LEU A 42 -13.05 5.59 2.74
CA LEU A 42 -14.24 6.39 3.04
C LEU A 42 -14.16 7.04 4.43
N VAL A 43 -13.66 6.30 5.43
CA VAL A 43 -13.44 6.85 6.79
C VAL A 43 -12.36 7.94 6.74
N TYR A 44 -11.27 7.68 6.01
CA TYR A 44 -10.15 8.62 5.92
C TYR A 44 -10.55 9.94 5.26
N GLU A 45 -11.40 9.92 4.23
CA GLU A 45 -11.87 11.14 3.59
C GLU A 45 -12.66 12.04 4.55
N ILE A 46 -13.48 11.47 5.44
CA ILE A 46 -14.22 12.27 6.43
C ILE A 46 -13.29 12.73 7.56
N VAL A 47 -12.36 11.89 8.01
CA VAL A 47 -11.36 12.26 9.02
C VAL A 47 -10.45 13.37 8.50
N ASP A 48 -9.99 13.29 7.25
CA ASP A 48 -9.13 14.32 6.64
C ASP A 48 -9.83 15.69 6.60
N ASN A 49 -11.16 15.74 6.43
CA ASN A 49 -11.92 17.00 6.56
C ASN A 49 -11.88 17.57 7.99
N ALA A 50 -11.97 16.71 9.01
CA ALA A 50 -11.85 17.12 10.41
C ALA A 50 -10.42 17.57 10.75
N VAL A 51 -9.41 16.91 10.18
CA VAL A 51 -8.00 17.29 10.30
C VAL A 51 -7.74 18.64 9.62
N ASP A 52 -8.36 18.92 8.48
CA ASP A 52 -8.26 20.24 7.84
C ASP A 52 -8.85 21.35 8.73
N GLU A 53 -9.93 21.10 9.49
CA GLU A 53 -10.45 22.02 10.51
C GLU A 53 -9.43 22.20 11.67
N HIS A 54 -8.67 21.14 12.02
CA HIS A 54 -7.59 21.23 12.98
C HIS A 54 -6.43 22.10 12.47
N LEU A 55 -5.99 21.88 11.25
CA LEU A 55 -4.94 22.69 10.61
C LEU A 55 -5.33 24.17 10.47
N ALA A 56 -6.63 24.43 10.30
CA ALA A 56 -7.20 25.78 10.32
C ALA A 56 -7.29 26.38 11.74
N GLY A 57 -7.00 25.60 12.79
CA GLY A 57 -6.98 26.03 14.19
C GLY A 57 -8.32 25.96 14.93
N PHE A 58 -9.32 25.25 14.40
CA PHE A 58 -10.67 25.23 14.97
C PHE A 58 -11.06 23.88 15.58
N CYS A 59 -10.47 22.77 15.16
CA CYS A 59 -10.76 21.44 15.70
C CYS A 59 -9.67 20.98 16.64
N THR A 60 -10.04 20.42 17.80
CA THR A 60 -9.12 19.87 18.81
C THR A 60 -9.40 18.40 19.14
N GLU A 61 -10.55 17.89 18.73
CA GLU A 61 -10.99 16.53 19.04
C GLU A 61 -11.77 15.92 17.89
N ILE A 62 -11.42 14.68 17.53
CA ILE A 62 -12.10 13.88 16.48
C ILE A 62 -12.49 12.55 17.10
N HIS A 63 -13.74 12.13 16.91
CA HIS A 63 -14.25 10.81 17.26
C HIS A 63 -14.51 9.98 16.01
N VAL A 64 -13.96 8.79 15.97
CA VAL A 64 -14.17 7.80 14.88
C VAL A 64 -14.79 6.56 15.51
N THR A 65 -16.01 6.22 15.12
CA THR A 65 -16.73 5.09 15.67
C THR A 65 -17.13 4.12 14.56
N LEU A 66 -16.81 2.84 14.73
CA LEU A 66 -17.38 1.75 13.95
C LEU A 66 -18.62 1.25 14.69
N GLU A 67 -19.78 1.47 14.09
CA GLU A 67 -21.06 1.17 14.74
C GLU A 67 -21.43 -0.32 14.62
N ALA A 68 -22.34 -0.77 15.50
CA ALA A 68 -22.76 -2.17 15.55
C ALA A 68 -23.50 -2.65 14.27
N ASP A 69 -24.12 -1.73 13.55
CA ASP A 69 -24.85 -1.97 12.29
C ASP A 69 -23.94 -2.04 11.05
N GLY A 70 -22.64 -1.84 11.22
CA GLY A 70 -21.65 -1.81 10.13
C GLY A 70 -21.42 -0.43 9.52
N SER A 71 -22.12 0.62 10.00
CA SER A 71 -21.84 1.99 9.62
C SER A 71 -20.60 2.54 10.33
N ALA A 72 -20.04 3.64 9.80
CA ALA A 72 -18.99 4.40 10.46
C ALA A 72 -19.48 5.82 10.78
N THR A 73 -19.10 6.32 11.96
CA THR A 73 -19.37 7.67 12.41
C THR A 73 -18.05 8.42 12.61
N VAL A 74 -17.95 9.63 12.04
CA VAL A 74 -16.85 10.58 12.32
C VAL A 74 -17.46 11.86 12.83
N GLU A 75 -17.01 12.33 13.99
CA GLU A 75 -17.47 13.56 14.63
C GLU A 75 -16.29 14.44 15.00
N ASP A 76 -16.31 15.71 14.63
CA ASP A 76 -15.33 16.72 14.97
C ASP A 76 -15.95 17.86 15.80
N ASN A 77 -15.11 18.62 16.51
CA ASN A 77 -15.50 19.83 17.23
C ASN A 77 -15.03 21.12 16.52
N GLY A 78 -14.87 21.09 15.19
CA GLY A 78 -14.50 22.23 14.36
C GLY A 78 -15.62 23.28 14.24
N ARG A 79 -15.55 24.13 13.20
CA ARG A 79 -16.55 25.17 12.94
C ARG A 79 -17.92 24.65 12.51
N GLY A 80 -17.98 23.43 12.02
CA GLY A 80 -19.11 22.87 11.30
C GLY A 80 -19.18 23.37 9.84
N VAL A 81 -19.63 22.54 8.93
CA VAL A 81 -19.81 22.87 7.52
C VAL A 81 -20.77 24.08 7.39
N PRO A 82 -20.50 25.07 6.51
CA PRO A 82 -21.39 26.19 6.30
C PRO A 82 -22.81 25.75 5.89
N VAL A 83 -23.84 26.22 6.61
CA VAL A 83 -25.24 25.84 6.41
C VAL A 83 -26.06 26.93 5.69
N GLY A 84 -25.47 28.11 5.52
CA GLY A 84 -26.12 29.27 4.88
C GLY A 84 -26.49 29.01 3.42
N MET A 85 -27.29 29.94 2.86
CA MET A 85 -27.75 29.90 1.47
C MET A 85 -26.58 30.12 0.50
N HIS A 86 -26.38 29.19 -0.40
CA HIS A 86 -25.46 29.35 -1.52
C HIS A 86 -26.13 30.06 -2.71
N ALA A 87 -25.34 30.64 -3.62
CA ALA A 87 -25.84 31.33 -4.82
C ALA A 87 -26.75 30.46 -5.74
N LYS A 88 -26.68 29.14 -5.60
CA LYS A 88 -27.57 28.17 -6.28
C LYS A 88 -28.96 28.03 -5.64
N GLY A 89 -29.28 28.79 -4.58
CA GLY A 89 -30.57 28.76 -3.91
C GLY A 89 -30.77 27.56 -2.97
N VAL A 90 -29.71 26.87 -2.58
CA VAL A 90 -29.74 25.74 -1.63
C VAL A 90 -28.64 25.91 -0.58
N SER A 91 -28.79 25.24 0.55
CA SER A 91 -27.78 25.24 1.62
C SER A 91 -26.39 24.82 1.09
N ALA A 92 -25.36 25.58 1.48
CA ALA A 92 -23.96 25.27 1.12
C ALA A 92 -23.54 23.86 1.55
N ALA A 93 -24.03 23.39 2.70
CA ALA A 93 -23.74 22.02 3.16
C ALA A 93 -24.25 20.98 2.17
N ARG A 94 -25.49 21.11 1.67
CA ARG A 94 -26.03 20.19 0.65
C ARG A 94 -25.16 20.14 -0.61
N ILE A 95 -24.62 21.27 -1.05
CA ILE A 95 -23.71 21.31 -2.21
C ILE A 95 -22.44 20.54 -1.95
N VAL A 96 -21.83 20.69 -0.77
CA VAL A 96 -20.60 19.96 -0.39
C VAL A 96 -20.79 18.45 -0.46
N TYR A 97 -21.95 17.94 -0.07
CA TYR A 97 -22.20 16.49 -0.05
C TYR A 97 -22.78 15.92 -1.34
N THR A 98 -23.31 16.76 -2.25
CA THR A 98 -23.97 16.28 -3.48
C THR A 98 -23.29 16.70 -4.78
N THR A 99 -22.29 17.57 -4.72
CA THR A 99 -21.66 18.09 -5.93
C THR A 99 -20.16 17.79 -5.90
N LEU A 100 -19.64 17.19 -6.98
CA LEU A 100 -18.21 17.01 -7.17
C LEU A 100 -17.53 18.38 -7.38
N HIS A 101 -16.28 18.49 -6.90
CA HIS A 101 -15.50 19.71 -6.99
C HIS A 101 -16.19 20.92 -6.34
N ALA A 102 -16.85 20.69 -5.20
CA ALA A 102 -17.46 21.70 -4.37
C ALA A 102 -16.83 21.72 -2.98
N GLY A 103 -16.42 22.90 -2.50
CA GLY A 103 -15.84 23.06 -1.17
C GLY A 103 -15.19 24.42 -0.97
N GLY A 104 -14.99 24.80 0.29
CA GLY A 104 -14.32 26.05 0.67
C GLY A 104 -12.79 26.03 0.60
N LYS A 105 -12.20 24.92 0.13
CA LYS A 105 -10.73 24.69 0.07
C LYS A 105 -10.11 25.17 -1.25
N PHE A 106 -10.91 25.69 -2.17
CA PHE A 106 -10.46 26.33 -3.41
C PHE A 106 -10.09 27.82 -3.22
N ASP A 107 -10.33 28.38 -2.03
CA ASP A 107 -10.04 29.76 -1.67
C ASP A 107 -9.13 29.78 -0.44
N ASP A 108 -7.93 30.36 -0.59
CA ASP A 108 -6.89 30.46 0.44
C ASP A 108 -7.35 31.22 1.69
N SER A 109 -8.48 31.94 1.62
CA SER A 109 -9.02 32.71 2.73
C SER A 109 -9.55 31.85 3.88
N ALA A 110 -10.02 30.62 3.58
CA ALA A 110 -10.62 29.72 4.57
C ALA A 110 -9.64 28.69 5.13
N TYR A 111 -8.67 28.24 4.33
CA TYR A 111 -7.68 27.24 4.68
C TYR A 111 -6.32 27.58 4.05
N LYS A 112 -5.31 27.87 4.88
CA LYS A 112 -3.93 28.12 4.41
C LYS A 112 -3.22 26.86 3.93
N THR A 113 -3.54 25.75 4.56
CA THR A 113 -3.04 24.41 4.21
C THR A 113 -4.16 23.42 4.41
N SER A 114 -4.38 22.53 3.44
CA SER A 114 -5.37 21.46 3.55
C SER A 114 -4.89 20.20 2.83
N GLY A 115 -5.38 19.05 3.27
CA GLY A 115 -5.21 17.78 2.59
C GLY A 115 -6.26 17.55 1.50
N GLY A 116 -7.47 18.10 1.69
CA GLY A 116 -8.62 17.91 0.82
C GLY A 116 -8.69 18.91 -0.34
N LEU A 117 -7.81 18.81 -1.33
CA LEU A 117 -7.67 19.79 -2.42
C LEU A 117 -8.72 19.71 -3.52
N HIS A 118 -9.29 18.54 -3.75
CA HIS A 118 -10.13 18.32 -4.94
C HIS A 118 -11.62 18.58 -4.71
N GLY A 119 -12.07 18.79 -3.46
CA GLY A 119 -13.46 19.03 -3.11
C GLY A 119 -14.40 17.88 -3.49
N VAL A 120 -13.92 16.64 -3.42
CA VAL A 120 -14.70 15.46 -3.82
C VAL A 120 -14.93 14.46 -2.68
N GLY A 121 -14.12 14.44 -1.62
CA GLY A 121 -14.14 13.41 -0.59
C GLY A 121 -15.51 13.16 0.00
N SER A 122 -16.17 14.21 0.53
CA SER A 122 -17.49 14.09 1.16
C SER A 122 -18.57 13.60 0.20
N SER A 123 -18.59 14.09 -1.04
CA SER A 123 -19.55 13.70 -2.05
C SER A 123 -19.29 12.28 -2.59
N VAL A 124 -18.03 11.85 -2.62
CA VAL A 124 -17.65 10.46 -2.97
C VAL A 124 -18.12 9.49 -1.89
N VAL A 125 -17.90 9.80 -0.59
CA VAL A 125 -18.42 8.97 0.52
C VAL A 125 -19.93 8.85 0.44
N ASN A 126 -20.64 9.97 0.19
CA ASN A 126 -22.08 9.96 -0.01
C ASN A 126 -22.50 9.05 -1.17
N ALA A 127 -21.88 9.20 -2.33
CA ALA A 127 -22.19 8.40 -3.51
C ALA A 127 -21.99 6.89 -3.32
N LEU A 128 -21.01 6.50 -2.51
CA LEU A 128 -20.61 5.10 -2.27
C LEU A 128 -21.24 4.48 -1.00
N SER A 129 -22.19 5.18 -0.39
CA SER A 129 -22.93 4.73 0.79
C SER A 129 -24.37 4.40 0.46
N THR A 130 -24.92 3.39 1.11
CA THR A 130 -26.36 3.06 1.09
C THR A 130 -27.13 4.24 1.66
N HIS A 131 -26.68 4.78 2.80
CA HIS A 131 -27.17 6.03 3.35
C HIS A 131 -26.04 6.78 4.05
N MET A 132 -26.21 8.09 4.13
CA MET A 132 -25.34 8.98 4.90
C MET A 132 -26.18 10.02 5.62
N ASP A 133 -25.95 10.17 6.93
CA ASP A 133 -26.54 11.20 7.77
C ASP A 133 -25.49 12.22 8.19
N VAL A 134 -25.81 13.49 8.14
CA VAL A 134 -24.91 14.59 8.50
C VAL A 134 -25.60 15.52 9.48
N TRP A 135 -25.01 15.69 10.65
CA TRP A 135 -25.43 16.67 11.65
C TRP A 135 -24.38 17.77 11.72
N ILE A 136 -24.82 19.01 11.59
CA ILE A 136 -23.95 20.19 11.62
C ILE A 136 -24.36 21.07 12.78
N SER A 137 -23.49 21.18 13.76
CA SER A 137 -23.63 22.06 14.93
C SER A 137 -22.98 23.39 14.61
N ARG A 138 -23.79 24.42 14.34
CA ARG A 138 -23.32 25.75 13.95
C ARG A 138 -24.36 26.84 14.28
N GLU A 139 -23.89 28.02 14.65
CA GLU A 139 -24.75 29.19 14.90
C GLU A 139 -25.85 28.94 15.97
N GLY A 140 -25.54 28.11 16.96
CA GLY A 140 -26.46 27.79 18.06
C GLY A 140 -27.51 26.71 17.74
N ALA A 141 -27.49 26.14 16.54
CA ALA A 141 -28.42 25.13 16.09
C ALA A 141 -27.74 23.85 15.61
N ILE A 142 -28.47 22.74 15.60
CA ILE A 142 -28.07 21.48 14.98
C ILE A 142 -28.92 21.34 13.71
N HIS A 143 -28.26 21.36 12.57
CA HIS A 143 -28.86 21.10 11.27
C HIS A 143 -28.65 19.65 10.89
N HIS A 144 -29.61 19.05 10.17
CA HIS A 144 -29.52 17.65 9.75
C HIS A 144 -29.81 17.53 8.26
N ASP A 145 -29.00 16.73 7.58
CA ASP A 145 -29.26 16.28 6.22
C ASP A 145 -29.07 14.76 6.12
N ARG A 146 -29.77 14.12 5.21
CA ARG A 146 -29.68 12.68 4.96
C ARG A 146 -29.70 12.42 3.46
N TYR A 147 -28.92 11.43 3.09
CA TYR A 147 -28.74 11.01 1.70
C TYR A 147 -28.88 9.48 1.59
N GLU A 148 -29.39 9.03 0.46
CA GLU A 148 -29.44 7.62 0.08
C GLU A 148 -28.80 7.47 -1.31
N GLN A 149 -27.70 6.68 -1.38
CA GLN A 149 -26.92 6.46 -2.60
C GLN A 149 -26.54 7.76 -3.34
N GLY A 150 -26.17 8.78 -2.60
CA GLY A 150 -25.80 10.09 -3.13
C GLY A 150 -26.95 11.08 -3.28
N HIS A 151 -28.20 10.65 -3.16
CA HIS A 151 -29.38 11.50 -3.35
C HIS A 151 -29.93 12.03 -2.02
N PRO A 152 -30.20 13.35 -1.88
CA PRO A 152 -30.76 13.89 -0.67
C PRO A 152 -32.22 13.44 -0.51
N VAL A 153 -32.60 13.03 0.71
CA VAL A 153 -33.97 12.58 1.03
C VAL A 153 -34.72 13.52 1.97
N ILE A 154 -34.03 14.49 2.57
CA ILE A 154 -34.66 15.52 3.40
C ILE A 154 -35.01 16.73 2.56
N GLU A 155 -36.25 17.20 2.71
CA GLU A 155 -36.70 18.46 2.07
C GLU A 155 -36.08 19.67 2.76
N LEU A 156 -35.69 20.67 1.96
CA LEU A 156 -35.15 21.92 2.44
C LEU A 156 -36.29 22.89 2.82
N GLU A 157 -36.15 23.53 3.96
CA GLU A 157 -37.05 24.61 4.37
C GLU A 157 -36.54 25.95 3.81
N ASN A 158 -37.24 26.49 2.81
CA ASN A 158 -36.82 27.71 2.08
C ASN A 158 -35.36 27.63 1.56
N GLY A 159 -34.94 26.45 1.09
CA GLY A 159 -33.57 26.21 0.58
C GLY A 159 -32.53 25.92 1.64
N LEU A 160 -32.88 25.94 2.91
CA LEU A 160 -31.97 25.65 4.04
C LEU A 160 -32.25 24.28 4.68
N LEU A 161 -31.26 23.73 5.35
CA LEU A 161 -31.39 22.47 6.10
C LEU A 161 -32.29 22.67 7.33
N PRO A 162 -33.16 21.69 7.68
CA PRO A 162 -33.99 21.77 8.88
C PRO A 162 -33.13 21.80 10.15
N VAL A 163 -33.60 22.54 11.14
CA VAL A 163 -33.03 22.61 12.48
C VAL A 163 -33.68 21.55 13.34
N VAL A 164 -32.89 20.56 13.79
CA VAL A 164 -33.37 19.45 14.60
C VAL A 164 -33.07 19.61 16.10
N GLY A 165 -32.29 20.63 16.48
CA GLY A 165 -31.96 20.88 17.86
C GLY A 165 -31.21 22.21 18.09
N LYS A 166 -30.99 22.55 19.37
CA LYS A 166 -30.17 23.67 19.80
C LYS A 166 -28.89 23.18 20.45
N THR A 167 -27.79 23.86 20.23
CA THR A 167 -26.47 23.51 20.81
C THR A 167 -25.65 24.74 21.06
N ARG A 168 -24.70 24.62 22.02
CA ARG A 168 -23.63 25.60 22.22
C ARG A 168 -22.30 25.14 21.63
N LYS A 169 -22.25 23.88 21.16
CA LYS A 169 -21.08 23.31 20.52
C LYS A 169 -21.08 23.62 19.02
N THR A 170 -19.92 23.54 18.41
CA THR A 170 -19.74 23.56 16.95
C THR A 170 -19.13 22.24 16.51
N GLY A 171 -19.28 21.88 15.25
CA GLY A 171 -18.67 20.68 14.66
C GLY A 171 -19.55 20.02 13.62
N THR A 172 -19.01 18.99 13.01
CA THR A 172 -19.71 18.14 12.04
C THR A 172 -19.68 16.69 12.50
N LYS A 173 -20.81 16.02 12.40
CA LYS A 173 -20.93 14.58 12.62
C LYS A 173 -21.47 13.93 11.36
N VAL A 174 -20.75 12.96 10.81
CA VAL A 174 -21.12 12.20 9.63
C VAL A 174 -21.22 10.74 10.01
N ASN A 175 -22.37 10.11 9.77
CA ASN A 175 -22.54 8.68 9.82
C ASN A 175 -22.83 8.17 8.40
N PHE A 176 -22.21 7.07 8.00
CA PHE A 176 -22.45 6.48 6.68
C PHE A 176 -22.35 4.96 6.72
N LEU A 177 -23.22 4.30 5.94
CA LEU A 177 -23.19 2.86 5.73
C LEU A 177 -22.73 2.56 4.31
N PRO A 178 -21.58 1.90 4.10
CA PRO A 178 -21.10 1.55 2.77
C PRO A 178 -22.11 0.72 1.97
N ASP A 179 -22.16 0.96 0.65
CA ASP A 179 -23.09 0.27 -0.25
C ASP A 179 -22.53 -1.11 -0.65
N ASP A 180 -23.21 -2.17 -0.23
CA ASP A 180 -22.86 -3.58 -0.49
C ASP A 180 -23.01 -3.97 -1.97
N THR A 181 -23.68 -3.17 -2.78
CA THR A 181 -23.75 -3.35 -4.24
C THR A 181 -22.50 -2.86 -4.96
N ILE A 182 -21.64 -2.09 -4.28
CA ILE A 182 -20.40 -1.53 -4.83
C ILE A 182 -19.16 -2.23 -4.25
N PHE A 183 -19.14 -2.43 -2.92
CA PHE A 183 -18.01 -3.04 -2.25
C PHE A 183 -18.17 -4.56 -2.14
N GLU A 184 -17.11 -5.29 -2.46
CA GLU A 184 -17.08 -6.76 -2.33
C GLU A 184 -17.24 -7.20 -0.86
N LYS A 185 -16.75 -6.40 0.06
CA LYS A 185 -16.87 -6.58 1.52
C LYS A 185 -17.13 -5.23 2.18
N THR A 186 -18.10 -5.17 3.09
CA THR A 186 -18.48 -3.94 3.81
C THR A 186 -17.99 -3.92 5.27
N LYS A 187 -17.15 -4.88 5.67
CA LYS A 187 -16.59 -4.93 7.03
C LYS A 187 -15.29 -4.13 7.10
N PHE A 188 -15.31 -3.01 7.81
CA PHE A 188 -14.13 -2.17 8.08
C PHE A 188 -13.05 -2.94 8.86
N ARG A 189 -11.79 -2.71 8.54
CA ARG A 189 -10.63 -3.20 9.28
C ARG A 189 -10.22 -2.20 10.34
N ALA A 190 -10.61 -2.47 11.60
CA ALA A 190 -10.34 -1.57 12.73
C ALA A 190 -8.84 -1.30 12.94
N GLU A 191 -7.98 -2.31 12.79
CA GLU A 191 -6.54 -2.16 13.01
C GLU A 191 -5.91 -1.15 12.03
N GLU A 192 -6.32 -1.19 10.76
CA GLU A 192 -5.82 -0.24 9.75
C GLU A 192 -6.30 1.19 10.06
N ILE A 193 -7.56 1.34 10.47
CA ILE A 193 -8.13 2.63 10.85
C ILE A 193 -7.42 3.17 12.11
N LYS A 194 -7.22 2.34 13.14
CA LYS A 194 -6.49 2.71 14.36
C LYS A 194 -5.07 3.16 14.05
N SER A 195 -4.35 2.41 13.22
CA SER A 195 -2.99 2.78 12.81
C SER A 195 -2.98 4.15 12.13
N ARG A 196 -3.90 4.41 11.21
CA ARG A 196 -4.03 5.71 10.53
C ARG A 196 -4.39 6.83 11.50
N MET A 197 -5.27 6.59 12.48
CA MET A 197 -5.64 7.59 13.50
C MET A 197 -4.45 7.92 14.41
N HIS A 198 -3.67 6.91 14.80
CA HIS A 198 -2.47 7.10 15.61
C HIS A 198 -1.41 7.92 14.87
N GLU A 199 -1.14 7.58 13.61
CA GLU A 199 -0.26 8.39 12.75
C GLU A 199 -0.73 9.84 12.63
N THR A 200 -2.04 10.04 12.46
CA THR A 200 -2.62 11.38 12.37
C THR A 200 -2.43 12.16 13.68
N ALA A 201 -2.53 11.51 14.84
CA ALA A 201 -2.25 12.12 16.12
C ALA A 201 -0.77 12.55 16.26
N TYR A 202 0.18 11.72 15.83
CA TYR A 202 1.60 12.09 15.81
C TYR A 202 1.91 13.28 14.90
N LEU A 203 1.22 13.40 13.79
CA LEU A 203 1.39 14.54 12.87
C LEU A 203 0.74 15.83 13.38
N ASN A 204 -0.11 15.73 14.41
CA ASN A 204 -0.88 16.84 14.99
C ASN A 204 -0.85 16.79 16.53
N PRO A 205 0.23 17.24 17.17
CA PRO A 205 0.46 17.07 18.62
C PRO A 205 -0.64 17.63 19.53
N SER A 206 -1.40 18.62 19.05
CA SER A 206 -2.50 19.25 19.80
C SER A 206 -3.88 18.66 19.52
N LEU A 207 -3.95 17.64 18.66
CA LEU A 207 -5.19 16.94 18.30
C LEU A 207 -5.38 15.70 19.18
N THR A 208 -6.59 15.50 19.67
CA THR A 208 -7.03 14.25 20.30
C THR A 208 -7.91 13.49 19.35
N ILE A 209 -7.63 12.20 19.13
CA ILE A 209 -8.46 11.33 18.30
C ILE A 209 -8.94 10.16 19.16
N VAL A 210 -10.25 10.00 19.24
CA VAL A 210 -10.88 8.90 19.95
C VAL A 210 -11.41 7.90 18.92
N PHE A 211 -10.89 6.71 18.94
CA PHE A 211 -11.42 5.59 18.14
C PHE A 211 -12.27 4.68 19.03
N GLU A 212 -13.45 4.30 18.56
CA GLU A 212 -14.34 3.37 19.26
C GLU A 212 -14.91 2.33 18.29
N ASP A 213 -14.73 1.05 18.58
CA ASP A 213 -15.35 -0.05 17.84
C ASP A 213 -16.49 -0.65 18.68
N LYS A 214 -17.73 -0.42 18.28
CA LYS A 214 -18.93 -0.91 18.95
C LYS A 214 -19.46 -2.21 18.37
N ARG A 215 -18.75 -2.79 17.40
CA ARG A 215 -19.20 -4.05 16.80
C ARG A 215 -19.14 -5.19 17.84
N PRO A 216 -20.08 -6.17 17.78
CA PRO A 216 -20.19 -7.21 18.79
C PRO A 216 -18.91 -7.99 19.07
N ASP A 217 -18.08 -8.18 18.03
CA ASP A 217 -16.86 -8.99 18.09
C ASP A 217 -15.63 -8.24 18.62
N SER A 218 -15.69 -6.92 18.82
CA SER A 218 -14.54 -6.10 19.14
C SER A 218 -14.68 -5.29 20.44
N GLN A 219 -15.62 -4.38 20.55
CA GLN A 219 -15.90 -3.52 21.72
C GLN A 219 -14.64 -2.85 22.32
N GLU A 220 -13.91 -2.13 21.51
CA GLU A 220 -12.67 -1.47 21.90
C GLU A 220 -12.82 0.05 21.85
N LYS A 221 -12.17 0.75 22.79
CA LYS A 221 -12.04 2.22 22.76
C LYS A 221 -10.62 2.63 23.04
N VAL A 222 -10.03 3.43 22.15
CA VAL A 222 -8.66 3.93 22.25
C VAL A 222 -8.65 5.43 22.04
N THR A 223 -7.82 6.13 22.80
CA THR A 223 -7.60 7.58 22.63
C THR A 223 -6.14 7.83 22.28
N TYR A 224 -5.92 8.53 21.19
CA TYR A 224 -4.61 8.97 20.72
C TYR A 224 -4.43 10.45 20.98
N HIS A 225 -3.38 10.81 21.70
CA HIS A 225 -2.94 12.17 21.92
C HIS A 225 -1.43 12.15 22.08
N GLU A 226 -0.71 12.72 21.11
CA GLU A 226 0.72 12.53 20.96
C GLU A 226 1.46 13.88 21.01
N PRO A 227 1.64 14.45 22.21
CA PRO A 227 2.21 15.80 22.38
C PRO A 227 3.67 15.90 21.90
N ASP A 228 4.41 14.78 21.86
CA ASP A 228 5.77 14.73 21.33
C ASP A 228 5.82 14.74 19.79
N GLY A 229 4.68 14.64 19.11
CA GLY A 229 4.58 14.74 17.66
C GLY A 229 5.41 13.69 16.92
N ILE A 230 6.01 14.08 15.79
CA ILE A 230 6.82 13.16 14.98
C ILE A 230 8.08 12.64 15.70
N LEU A 231 8.50 13.30 16.77
CA LEU A 231 9.58 12.81 17.63
C LEU A 231 9.14 11.56 18.42
N GLY A 232 7.90 11.57 18.95
CA GLY A 232 7.27 10.40 19.56
C GLY A 232 7.08 9.28 18.55
N PHE A 233 6.69 9.62 17.33
CA PHE A 233 6.52 8.65 16.26
C PHE A 233 7.82 7.92 15.90
N ILE A 234 8.95 8.61 15.81
CA ILE A 234 10.27 7.98 15.64
C ILE A 234 10.59 7.00 16.76
N ARG A 235 10.29 7.38 18.03
CA ARG A 235 10.52 6.49 19.17
C ARG A 235 9.68 5.23 19.08
N GLU A 236 8.41 5.32 18.71
CA GLU A 236 7.55 4.16 18.51
C GLU A 236 8.05 3.26 17.38
N LEU A 237 8.39 3.83 16.21
CA LEU A 237 8.92 3.07 15.07
C LEU A 237 10.20 2.29 15.40
N ASN A 238 10.96 2.77 16.36
CA ASN A 238 12.23 2.18 16.78
C ASN A 238 12.19 1.54 18.18
N GLU A 239 11.02 1.44 18.83
CA GLU A 239 10.87 0.93 20.20
C GLU A 239 11.54 -0.43 20.41
N LYS A 240 11.45 -1.30 19.42
CA LYS A 240 12.00 -2.67 19.47
C LYS A 240 13.38 -2.80 18.84
N LYS A 241 14.00 -1.68 18.46
CA LYS A 241 15.28 -1.65 17.73
C LYS A 241 16.38 -1.07 18.61
N GLU A 242 17.61 -1.47 18.35
CA GLU A 242 18.78 -0.92 19.05
C GLU A 242 19.13 0.46 18.46
N ALA A 243 18.74 1.52 19.16
CA ALA A 243 19.04 2.89 18.75
C ALA A 243 20.51 3.24 18.95
N ILE A 244 21.13 3.91 17.98
CA ILE A 244 22.54 4.32 17.99
C ILE A 244 22.73 5.67 18.69
N HIS A 245 21.70 6.51 18.66
CA HIS A 245 21.65 7.84 19.29
C HIS A 245 20.20 8.22 19.60
N ASP A 246 20.01 9.27 20.39
CA ASP A 246 18.69 9.85 20.65
C ASP A 246 18.08 10.43 19.37
N PRO A 247 16.74 10.43 19.22
CA PRO A 247 16.10 11.01 18.05
C PRO A 247 16.50 12.48 17.84
N ILE A 248 16.75 12.82 16.57
CA ILE A 248 17.08 14.18 16.11
C ILE A 248 15.82 14.79 15.53
N TYR A 249 15.56 16.07 15.84
CA TYR A 249 14.39 16.80 15.34
C TYR A 249 14.78 18.15 14.79
N PHE A 250 14.25 18.48 13.63
CA PHE A 250 14.39 19.75 12.96
C PHE A 250 13.02 20.33 12.60
N LYS A 251 12.91 21.66 12.70
CA LYS A 251 11.75 22.39 12.22
C LYS A 251 12.19 23.72 11.62
N GLY A 252 11.64 24.03 10.45
CA GLY A 252 11.92 25.31 9.80
C GLY A 252 10.86 25.66 8.75
N THR A 253 10.98 26.86 8.19
CA THR A 253 10.12 27.33 7.09
C THR A 253 11.00 27.87 5.98
N ALA A 254 10.75 27.41 4.76
CA ALA A 254 11.39 27.90 3.55
C ALA A 254 10.38 27.90 2.40
N GLU A 255 10.51 28.83 1.45
CA GLU A 255 9.58 28.98 0.31
C GLU A 255 8.09 29.05 0.71
N GLY A 256 7.77 29.50 1.93
CA GLY A 256 6.41 29.51 2.49
C GLY A 256 5.90 28.14 2.96
N ILE A 257 6.74 27.11 2.95
CA ILE A 257 6.42 25.73 3.34
C ILE A 257 7.02 25.48 4.72
N GLU A 258 6.18 25.01 5.67
CA GLU A 258 6.69 24.49 6.94
C GLU A 258 7.24 23.07 6.72
N VAL A 259 8.41 22.79 7.30
CA VAL A 259 9.10 21.51 7.22
C VAL A 259 9.43 21.03 8.62
N GLU A 260 9.00 19.84 8.96
CA GLU A 260 9.39 19.13 10.18
C GLU A 260 10.05 17.80 9.82
N ILE A 261 11.19 17.52 10.42
CA ILE A 261 11.95 16.30 10.19
C ILE A 261 12.35 15.72 11.54
N ALA A 262 12.05 14.44 11.73
CA ALA A 262 12.60 13.66 12.84
C ALA A 262 13.35 12.45 12.28
N LEU A 263 14.49 12.12 12.85
CA LEU A 263 15.28 10.96 12.40
C LEU A 263 16.05 10.32 13.55
N GLN A 264 16.33 9.03 13.41
CA GLN A 264 17.14 8.24 14.32
C GLN A 264 17.80 7.10 13.57
N TYR A 265 19.04 6.79 13.90
CA TYR A 265 19.72 5.60 13.40
C TYR A 265 19.58 4.43 14.37
N VAL A 266 19.36 3.26 13.79
CA VAL A 266 19.27 1.98 14.49
C VAL A 266 20.29 1.00 13.94
N ASN A 267 20.60 -0.04 14.69
CA ASN A 267 21.57 -1.08 14.29
C ASN A 267 20.95 -2.08 13.30
N GLU A 268 20.47 -1.55 12.17
CA GLU A 268 19.89 -2.31 11.06
C GLU A 268 20.51 -1.89 9.73
N PHE A 269 20.23 -2.64 8.64
CA PHE A 269 20.87 -2.42 7.33
C PHE A 269 19.95 -1.85 6.25
N HIS A 270 18.81 -1.27 6.61
CA HIS A 270 17.89 -0.64 5.66
C HIS A 270 17.41 0.73 6.13
N GLU A 271 17.00 1.55 5.17
CA GLU A 271 16.38 2.83 5.46
C GLU A 271 14.86 2.69 5.59
N ASN A 272 14.26 3.44 6.52
CA ASN A 272 12.82 3.61 6.63
C ASN A 272 12.51 5.11 6.65
N VAL A 273 12.19 5.69 5.50
CA VAL A 273 11.94 7.13 5.37
C VAL A 273 10.50 7.38 4.97
N LEU A 274 9.73 7.95 5.87
CA LEU A 274 8.31 8.26 5.69
C LEU A 274 8.13 9.73 5.29
N GLY A 275 7.34 9.97 4.24
CA GLY A 275 7.02 11.31 3.76
C GLY A 275 5.55 11.66 3.95
N PHE A 276 5.29 12.87 4.44
CA PHE A 276 3.94 13.39 4.61
C PHE A 276 3.83 14.81 4.05
N CYS A 277 2.74 15.08 3.35
CA CYS A 277 2.37 16.41 2.91
C CYS A 277 0.94 16.71 3.35
N ASN A 278 0.75 17.78 4.14
CA ASN A 278 -0.54 18.14 4.74
C ASN A 278 -1.23 16.95 5.43
N ASN A 279 -0.48 16.22 6.26
CA ASN A 279 -0.92 15.02 6.99
C ASN A 279 -1.25 13.80 6.12
N ILE A 280 -1.05 13.87 4.81
CA ILE A 280 -1.25 12.74 3.89
C ILE A 280 0.07 11.99 3.72
N TYR A 281 0.03 10.69 3.97
CA TYR A 281 1.17 9.81 3.71
C TYR A 281 1.42 9.64 2.22
N ASN A 282 2.63 9.95 1.78
CA ASN A 282 3.05 9.78 0.40
C ASN A 282 3.82 8.46 0.25
N ALA A 283 3.08 7.37 0.04
CA ALA A 283 3.65 6.01 0.00
C ALA A 283 4.71 5.83 -1.10
N GLU A 284 4.56 6.52 -2.23
CA GLU A 284 5.52 6.52 -3.33
C GLU A 284 6.55 7.67 -3.22
N GLY A 285 6.55 8.36 -2.08
CA GLY A 285 7.47 9.45 -1.81
C GLY A 285 7.09 10.76 -2.49
N GLY A 286 8.07 11.44 -3.04
CA GLY A 286 7.89 12.72 -3.74
C GLY A 286 9.05 13.66 -3.57
N THR A 287 8.88 14.87 -4.11
CA THR A 287 9.91 15.90 -4.20
C THR A 287 10.46 16.35 -2.84
N HIS A 288 9.63 16.37 -1.79
CA HIS A 288 10.04 16.67 -0.41
C HIS A 288 11.06 15.65 0.12
N LEU A 289 10.83 14.34 -0.12
CA LEU A 289 11.81 13.30 0.24
C LEU A 289 13.08 13.41 -0.60
N THR A 290 12.96 13.76 -1.88
CA THR A 290 14.13 13.99 -2.74
C THR A 290 14.99 15.11 -2.20
N GLY A 291 14.40 16.26 -1.82
CA GLY A 291 15.11 17.38 -1.21
C GLY A 291 15.84 16.99 0.07
N PHE A 292 15.16 16.29 0.98
CA PHE A 292 15.76 15.76 2.20
C PHE A 292 16.94 14.82 1.91
N LYS A 293 16.69 13.74 1.16
CA LYS A 293 17.68 12.68 0.90
C LYS A 293 18.93 13.21 0.20
N THR A 294 18.77 14.11 -0.76
CA THR A 294 19.88 14.70 -1.52
C THR A 294 20.72 15.61 -0.62
N THR A 295 20.09 16.54 0.08
CA THR A 295 20.80 17.48 0.95
C THR A 295 21.46 16.77 2.13
N PHE A 296 20.75 15.84 2.76
CA PHE A 296 21.30 15.02 3.85
C PHE A 296 22.57 14.30 3.39
N THR A 297 22.54 13.68 2.21
CA THR A 297 23.70 12.98 1.64
C THR A 297 24.87 13.95 1.38
N THR A 298 24.60 15.14 0.86
CA THR A 298 25.63 16.15 0.55
C THR A 298 26.31 16.64 1.83
N VAL A 299 25.53 17.04 2.83
CA VAL A 299 26.05 17.57 4.10
C VAL A 299 26.84 16.50 4.86
N MET A 300 26.37 15.25 4.90
CA MET A 300 27.09 14.15 5.57
C MET A 300 28.43 13.84 4.87
N ASN A 301 28.50 13.89 3.55
CA ASN A 301 29.78 13.73 2.84
C ASN A 301 30.74 14.89 3.09
N GLN A 302 30.24 16.10 3.19
CA GLN A 302 31.04 17.26 3.57
C GLN A 302 31.66 17.05 4.96
N TYR A 303 30.86 16.74 5.97
CA TYR A 303 31.36 16.44 7.31
C TYR A 303 32.32 15.25 7.36
N ALA A 304 32.05 14.19 6.58
CA ALA A 304 32.94 13.02 6.51
C ALA A 304 34.37 13.42 6.05
N ARG A 305 34.49 14.43 5.18
CA ARG A 305 35.78 14.97 4.75
C ARG A 305 36.38 15.89 5.81
N GLU A 306 35.59 16.79 6.38
CA GLU A 306 36.04 17.75 7.39
C GLU A 306 36.62 17.08 8.63
N ILE A 307 35.99 16.01 9.10
CA ILE A 307 36.49 15.25 10.26
C ILE A 307 37.45 14.10 9.94
N GLY A 308 37.81 13.96 8.64
CA GLY A 308 38.83 13.02 8.17
C GLY A 308 38.41 11.55 8.04
N VAL A 309 37.11 11.24 8.07
CA VAL A 309 36.58 9.89 7.77
C VAL A 309 36.81 9.55 6.31
N LEU A 310 36.60 10.51 5.39
CA LEU A 310 36.97 10.41 3.99
C LEU A 310 38.20 11.27 3.72
N LYS A 311 39.21 10.68 3.04
CA LYS A 311 40.38 11.38 2.53
C LYS A 311 40.06 12.07 1.19
N GLU A 312 40.90 13.01 0.76
CA GLU A 312 40.71 13.74 -0.49
C GLU A 312 40.50 12.85 -1.73
N LYS A 313 41.18 11.70 -1.76
CA LYS A 313 41.11 10.74 -2.88
C LYS A 313 40.00 9.70 -2.76
N ASP A 314 39.30 9.66 -1.62
CA ASP A 314 38.24 8.68 -1.40
C ASP A 314 36.96 9.10 -2.15
N ALA A 315 36.25 8.13 -2.71
CA ALA A 315 34.92 8.37 -3.25
C ALA A 315 33.95 8.72 -2.12
N ASN A 316 32.99 9.60 -2.39
CA ASN A 316 31.92 9.91 -1.47
C ASN A 316 31.13 8.65 -1.11
N PHE A 317 30.56 8.66 0.07
CA PHE A 317 29.50 7.71 0.43
C PHE A 317 28.29 7.93 -0.48
N THR A 318 27.65 6.85 -0.92
CA THR A 318 26.38 6.94 -1.64
C THR A 318 25.27 7.36 -0.68
N GLY A 319 24.15 7.85 -1.24
CA GLY A 319 22.97 8.14 -0.43
C GLY A 319 22.49 6.92 0.37
N ALA A 320 22.58 5.74 -0.23
CA ALA A 320 22.23 4.47 0.43
C ALA A 320 23.19 4.13 1.59
N ASP A 321 24.51 4.34 1.42
CA ASP A 321 25.48 4.14 2.51
C ASP A 321 25.16 5.04 3.71
N ILE A 322 24.83 6.33 3.43
CA ILE A 322 24.56 7.31 4.49
C ILE A 322 23.24 7.02 5.19
N ARG A 323 22.19 6.65 4.46
CA ARG A 323 20.87 6.40 5.05
C ARG A 323 20.68 4.97 5.57
N ASN A 324 21.72 4.16 5.53
CA ASN A 324 21.70 2.81 6.07
C ASN A 324 21.45 2.82 7.59
N GLY A 325 20.41 2.13 8.03
CA GLY A 325 19.96 2.13 9.42
C GLY A 325 19.19 3.38 9.85
N MET A 326 18.85 4.28 8.92
CA MET A 326 18.06 5.49 9.22
C MET A 326 16.57 5.17 9.26
N THR A 327 15.90 5.58 10.35
CA THR A 327 14.46 5.82 10.38
C THR A 327 14.23 7.33 10.36
N ALA A 328 13.47 7.86 9.42
CA ALA A 328 13.19 9.29 9.31
C ALA A 328 11.74 9.57 8.94
N ILE A 329 11.21 10.66 9.45
CA ILE A 329 9.90 11.21 9.09
C ILE A 329 10.13 12.62 8.55
N VAL A 330 9.65 12.88 7.36
CA VAL A 330 9.67 14.20 6.71
C VAL A 330 8.23 14.64 6.51
N SER A 331 7.77 15.60 7.31
CA SER A 331 6.42 16.15 7.23
C SER A 331 6.49 17.60 6.76
N ILE A 332 5.72 17.93 5.74
CA ILE A 332 5.61 19.30 5.25
C ILE A 332 4.16 19.78 5.27
N LYS A 333 3.99 21.10 5.47
CA LYS A 333 2.72 21.81 5.28
C LYS A 333 2.89 22.74 4.09
N HIS A 334 2.27 22.36 2.98
CA HIS A 334 2.37 23.06 1.70
C HIS A 334 1.06 23.80 1.41
N PRO A 335 1.07 25.07 1.01
CA PRO A 335 -0.17 25.82 0.73
C PRO A 335 -0.91 25.29 -0.51
N ASP A 336 -0.20 24.85 -1.55
CA ASP A 336 -0.77 24.34 -2.81
C ASP A 336 -0.08 23.06 -3.26
N PRO A 337 -0.31 21.90 -2.59
CA PRO A 337 0.35 20.66 -2.96
C PRO A 337 -0.23 20.05 -4.22
N ARG A 338 0.65 19.54 -5.09
CA ARG A 338 0.30 18.80 -6.30
C ARG A 338 0.75 17.34 -6.17
N PHE A 339 -0.16 16.43 -6.45
CA PHE A 339 0.09 15.00 -6.36
C PHE A 339 -0.07 14.31 -7.72
N GLU A 340 0.69 13.26 -7.93
CA GLU A 340 0.44 12.34 -9.03
C GLU A 340 -0.78 11.46 -8.67
N GLY A 341 -1.96 11.81 -9.23
CA GLY A 341 -3.21 11.07 -9.05
C GLY A 341 -4.04 11.41 -7.81
N GLN A 342 -5.26 10.88 -7.78
CA GLN A 342 -6.27 11.16 -6.75
C GLN A 342 -5.92 10.55 -5.39
N THR A 343 -5.21 9.44 -5.36
CA THR A 343 -4.80 8.75 -4.12
C THR A 343 -3.68 9.46 -3.36
N LYS A 344 -3.12 10.54 -3.93
CA LYS A 344 -2.11 11.43 -3.32
C LYS A 344 -0.84 10.72 -2.83
N THR A 345 -0.50 9.59 -3.46
CA THR A 345 0.62 8.73 -3.06
C THR A 345 1.99 9.34 -3.31
N LYS A 346 2.09 10.29 -4.25
CA LYS A 346 3.36 10.94 -4.62
C LYS A 346 3.21 12.44 -4.80
N LEU A 347 4.06 13.22 -4.12
CA LEU A 347 4.11 14.67 -4.22
C LEU A 347 5.01 15.11 -5.39
N ASP A 348 4.54 16.07 -6.21
CA ASP A 348 5.24 16.54 -7.41
C ASP A 348 5.62 18.03 -7.41
N ASN A 349 5.64 18.67 -6.28
CA ASN A 349 5.98 20.11 -6.15
C ASN A 349 7.50 20.36 -6.18
N PRO A 350 8.08 21.08 -7.14
CA PRO A 350 9.52 21.41 -7.15
C PRO A 350 9.97 22.30 -5.99
N ASP A 351 9.12 23.21 -5.51
CA ASP A 351 9.36 24.09 -4.36
C ASP A 351 9.45 23.30 -3.05
N ALA A 352 8.70 22.22 -2.90
CA ALA A 352 8.80 21.30 -1.76
C ALA A 352 10.21 20.69 -1.63
N SER A 353 10.84 20.33 -2.77
CA SER A 353 12.22 19.84 -2.77
C SER A 353 13.21 20.91 -2.31
N LYS A 354 13.04 22.15 -2.77
CA LYS A 354 13.89 23.28 -2.38
C LYS A 354 13.73 23.60 -0.89
N ALA A 355 12.48 23.72 -0.42
CA ALA A 355 12.18 24.03 0.97
C ALA A 355 12.75 22.98 1.93
N THR A 356 12.48 21.71 1.63
CA THR A 356 12.96 20.60 2.46
C THR A 356 14.48 20.51 2.44
N GLY A 357 15.11 20.68 1.26
CA GLY A 357 16.55 20.71 1.14
C GLY A 357 17.19 21.84 1.93
N LYS A 358 16.62 23.05 1.86
CA LYS A 358 17.13 24.21 2.59
C LYS A 358 17.04 24.01 4.10
N VAL A 359 15.87 23.64 4.63
CA VAL A 359 15.67 23.39 6.06
C VAL A 359 16.59 22.26 6.55
N THR A 360 16.69 21.16 5.77
CA THR A 360 17.61 20.06 6.11
C THR A 360 19.05 20.53 6.21
N GLY A 361 19.53 21.30 5.22
CA GLY A 361 20.91 21.79 5.20
C GLY A 361 21.23 22.72 6.35
N ASP A 362 20.38 23.72 6.56
CA ASP A 362 20.59 24.75 7.60
C ASP A 362 20.56 24.12 9.01
N GLU A 363 19.55 23.30 9.30
CA GLU A 363 19.35 22.71 10.64
C GLU A 363 20.36 21.58 10.96
N MET A 364 20.75 20.78 9.96
CA MET A 364 21.79 19.75 10.14
C MET A 364 23.13 20.35 10.54
N VAL A 365 23.53 21.44 9.90
CA VAL A 365 24.79 22.12 10.23
C VAL A 365 24.73 22.63 11.67
N LEU A 366 23.65 23.31 12.04
CA LEU A 366 23.46 23.79 13.42
C LEU A 366 23.48 22.67 14.46
N TYR A 367 22.92 21.52 14.13
CA TYR A 367 22.86 20.37 15.03
C TYR A 367 24.22 19.68 15.16
N PHE A 368 24.86 19.32 14.03
CA PHE A 368 26.09 18.52 14.06
C PHE A 368 27.31 19.29 14.52
N ASP A 369 27.36 20.60 14.32
CA ASP A 369 28.40 21.44 14.92
C ASP A 369 28.43 21.37 16.47
N ARG A 370 27.26 21.09 17.07
CA ARG A 370 27.11 20.95 18.52
C ARG A 370 27.15 19.48 19.00
N ASN A 371 26.95 18.52 18.09
CA ASN A 371 26.76 17.11 18.41
C ASN A 371 27.72 16.18 17.62
N LEU A 372 29.01 16.49 17.70
CA LEU A 372 30.06 15.78 16.96
C LEU A 372 30.11 14.27 17.22
N GLU A 373 29.80 13.84 18.44
CA GLU A 373 29.78 12.40 18.77
C GLU A 373 28.62 11.67 18.06
N THR A 374 27.46 12.28 17.94
CA THR A 374 26.35 11.74 17.16
C THR A 374 26.70 11.66 15.67
N LEU A 375 27.33 12.71 15.13
CA LEU A 375 27.84 12.72 13.75
C LEU A 375 28.80 11.57 13.49
N LYS A 376 29.79 11.34 14.38
CA LYS A 376 30.75 10.23 14.25
C LYS A 376 30.07 8.86 14.25
N LYS A 377 29.06 8.65 15.12
CA LYS A 377 28.28 7.42 15.16
C LYS A 377 27.57 7.16 13.82
N ILE A 378 26.89 8.19 13.27
CA ILE A 378 26.19 8.09 11.99
C ILE A 378 27.18 7.81 10.85
N LEU A 379 28.31 8.51 10.79
CA LEU A 379 29.34 8.29 9.77
C LEU A 379 29.99 6.90 9.89
N SER A 380 30.10 6.36 11.09
CA SER A 380 30.55 4.97 11.31
C SER A 380 29.58 3.95 10.69
N CYS A 381 28.25 4.22 10.72
CA CYS A 381 27.26 3.39 10.04
C CYS A 381 27.44 3.46 8.53
N ALA A 382 27.61 4.67 7.98
CA ALA A 382 27.85 4.88 6.55
C ALA A 382 29.16 4.18 6.08
N GLU A 383 30.20 4.23 6.89
CA GLU A 383 31.47 3.54 6.59
C GLU A 383 31.30 2.01 6.55
N LYS A 384 30.56 1.44 7.52
CA LYS A 384 30.23 0.01 7.54
C LYS A 384 29.41 -0.38 6.31
N ALA A 385 28.37 0.39 5.98
CA ALA A 385 27.54 0.16 4.81
C ALA A 385 28.35 0.20 3.50
N ALA A 386 29.20 1.21 3.34
CA ALA A 386 30.08 1.33 2.17
C ALA A 386 31.07 0.15 2.03
N LYS A 387 31.58 -0.38 3.15
CA LYS A 387 32.43 -1.58 3.14
C LYS A 387 31.66 -2.82 2.68
N ILE A 388 30.45 -3.01 3.19
CA ILE A 388 29.56 -4.11 2.78
C ILE A 388 29.26 -3.99 1.29
N ARG A 389 28.77 -2.85 0.82
CA ARG A 389 28.47 -2.59 -0.60
C ARG A 389 29.66 -2.90 -1.51
N LYS A 390 30.88 -2.42 -1.19
CA LYS A 390 32.07 -2.68 -1.98
C LYS A 390 32.42 -4.17 -2.04
N THR A 391 32.18 -4.92 -0.97
CA THR A 391 32.38 -6.37 -0.94
C THR A 391 31.37 -7.08 -1.83
N GLU A 392 30.13 -6.66 -1.79
CA GLU A 392 29.02 -7.17 -2.61
C GLU A 392 29.23 -6.85 -4.10
N GLU A 393 29.62 -5.64 -4.44
CA GLU A 393 29.97 -5.25 -5.82
C GLU A 393 31.07 -6.14 -6.39
N LYS A 394 32.09 -6.45 -5.59
CA LYS A 394 33.15 -7.40 -6.00
C LYS A 394 32.60 -8.82 -6.20
N ALA A 395 31.71 -9.28 -5.31
CA ALA A 395 31.09 -10.60 -5.43
C ALA A 395 30.19 -10.65 -6.69
N LYS A 396 29.38 -9.62 -6.93
CA LYS A 396 28.55 -9.47 -8.14
C LYS A 396 29.41 -9.42 -9.42
N SER A 397 30.46 -8.61 -9.44
CA SER A 397 31.39 -8.54 -10.58
C SER A 397 32.02 -9.89 -10.89
N ASN A 398 32.44 -10.64 -9.88
CA ASN A 398 32.97 -11.99 -10.05
C ASN A 398 31.92 -12.98 -10.59
N LEU A 399 30.65 -12.83 -10.19
CA LEU A 399 29.55 -13.63 -10.71
C LEU A 399 29.26 -13.28 -12.18
N LEU A 400 29.17 -12.00 -12.51
CA LEU A 400 28.91 -11.51 -13.87
C LEU A 400 30.06 -11.85 -14.84
N THR A 401 31.31 -11.82 -14.37
CA THR A 401 32.48 -12.18 -15.18
C THR A 401 32.49 -13.69 -15.48
N LYS A 402 32.06 -14.53 -14.54
CA LYS A 402 31.89 -15.97 -14.76
C LYS A 402 30.67 -16.28 -15.66
N GLN A 403 29.65 -15.41 -15.71
CA GLN A 403 28.44 -15.61 -16.52
C GLN A 403 28.62 -15.29 -18.01
N LYS A 404 29.64 -14.54 -18.41
CA LYS A 404 29.93 -14.30 -19.85
C LYS A 404 30.19 -15.61 -20.65
N TYR A 405 30.32 -16.74 -19.99
CA TYR A 405 30.66 -18.03 -20.60
C TYR A 405 29.66 -19.17 -20.36
N SER A 406 28.50 -18.95 -19.71
CA SER A 406 27.53 -20.01 -19.49
C SER A 406 26.11 -19.51 -19.71
N PHE A 407 25.63 -19.65 -20.94
CA PHE A 407 24.21 -19.61 -21.31
C PHE A 407 23.45 -20.87 -20.83
N ASP A 408 24.16 -21.81 -20.22
CA ASP A 408 23.59 -23.00 -19.59
C ASP A 408 23.28 -22.71 -18.11
N SER A 409 22.09 -22.17 -17.90
CA SER A 409 21.39 -22.35 -16.63
C SER A 409 21.31 -23.85 -16.35
N ASN A 410 21.98 -24.38 -15.39
CA ASN A 410 21.95 -25.74 -14.79
C ASN A 410 20.94 -26.77 -15.36
N GLY A 411 20.51 -26.68 -16.62
CA GLY A 411 19.50 -27.53 -17.28
C GLY A 411 18.08 -27.44 -16.69
N LYS A 412 17.83 -26.61 -15.70
CA LYS A 412 16.54 -26.52 -15.01
C LYS A 412 15.51 -25.67 -15.75
N LEU A 413 15.91 -24.51 -16.26
CA LEU A 413 15.02 -23.60 -16.97
C LEU A 413 14.67 -24.16 -18.35
N ALA A 414 13.40 -24.46 -18.57
CA ALA A 414 12.85 -24.69 -19.90
C ALA A 414 12.35 -23.35 -20.46
N ASN A 415 13.20 -22.63 -21.18
CA ASN A 415 12.88 -21.31 -21.71
C ASN A 415 11.83 -21.37 -22.83
N CYS A 416 11.17 -20.25 -23.12
CA CYS A 416 10.29 -20.07 -24.27
C CYS A 416 11.11 -19.67 -25.52
N GLU A 417 10.51 -19.84 -26.69
CA GLU A 417 11.13 -19.56 -27.98
C GLU A 417 11.11 -18.07 -28.34
N SER A 418 10.05 -17.37 -27.94
CA SER A 418 9.90 -15.94 -28.19
C SER A 418 10.91 -15.12 -27.41
N ARG A 419 11.39 -14.02 -28.02
CA ARG A 419 12.23 -12.99 -27.39
C ARG A 419 11.45 -11.71 -27.08
N ASP A 420 10.17 -11.66 -27.41
CA ASP A 420 9.27 -10.56 -27.13
C ASP A 420 8.79 -10.70 -25.67
N ALA A 421 9.42 -9.97 -24.77
CA ALA A 421 9.16 -10.03 -23.33
C ALA A 421 7.67 -9.76 -23.00
N SER A 422 7.01 -8.87 -23.76
CA SER A 422 5.60 -8.50 -23.55
C SER A 422 4.60 -9.64 -23.78
N LYS A 423 5.04 -10.74 -24.40
CA LYS A 423 4.23 -11.94 -24.69
C LYS A 423 4.68 -13.15 -23.89
N CYS A 424 5.86 -13.07 -23.27
CA CYS A 424 6.45 -14.19 -22.56
C CYS A 424 6.05 -14.20 -21.09
N GLU A 425 5.88 -15.40 -20.55
CA GLU A 425 5.62 -15.62 -19.14
C GLU A 425 6.45 -16.76 -18.59
N ILE A 426 6.80 -16.70 -17.31
CA ILE A 426 7.57 -17.75 -16.65
C ILE A 426 6.79 -18.29 -15.45
N PHE A 427 6.68 -19.61 -15.37
CA PHE A 427 6.11 -20.33 -14.24
C PHE A 427 7.22 -20.84 -13.34
N ILE A 428 7.21 -20.44 -12.08
CA ILE A 428 8.06 -21.01 -11.04
C ILE A 428 7.29 -22.14 -10.40
N VAL A 429 7.75 -23.38 -10.63
CA VAL A 429 7.00 -24.60 -10.32
C VAL A 429 7.67 -25.33 -9.15
N GLU A 430 6.87 -25.76 -8.18
CA GLU A 430 7.35 -26.56 -7.06
C GLU A 430 7.69 -28.00 -7.53
N GLY A 431 8.96 -28.37 -7.34
CA GLY A 431 9.45 -29.71 -7.57
C GLY A 431 9.70 -30.10 -9.03
N ASP A 432 10.50 -31.14 -9.21
CA ASP A 432 10.88 -31.63 -10.55
C ASP A 432 9.73 -32.41 -11.21
N SER A 433 8.83 -33.05 -10.45
CA SER A 433 7.70 -33.83 -10.96
C SER A 433 6.66 -32.92 -11.63
N ALA A 434 6.12 -31.94 -10.89
CA ALA A 434 5.19 -30.96 -11.45
C ALA A 434 5.85 -30.12 -12.56
N GLY A 435 7.15 -29.79 -12.41
CA GLY A 435 7.95 -29.17 -13.43
C GLY A 435 8.05 -29.98 -14.72
N GLY A 436 8.07 -31.32 -14.65
CA GLY A 436 8.04 -32.23 -15.80
C GLY A 436 6.71 -32.17 -16.55
N SER A 437 5.59 -32.28 -15.83
CA SER A 437 4.24 -32.16 -16.38
C SER A 437 4.04 -30.77 -17.02
N ALA A 438 4.45 -29.69 -16.33
CA ALA A 438 4.34 -28.33 -16.84
C ALA A 438 5.19 -28.07 -18.10
N LYS A 439 6.40 -28.65 -18.18
CA LYS A 439 7.25 -28.58 -19.38
C LYS A 439 6.61 -29.26 -20.59
N THR A 440 5.84 -30.31 -20.36
CA THR A 440 5.11 -31.03 -21.40
C THR A 440 3.86 -30.28 -21.83
N ALA A 441 3.13 -29.71 -20.85
CA ALA A 441 1.84 -29.05 -21.06
C ALA A 441 1.96 -27.66 -21.70
N ARG A 442 3.03 -26.91 -21.44
CA ARG A 442 3.18 -25.49 -21.76
C ARG A 442 3.12 -25.16 -23.24
N ASN A 443 2.73 -23.95 -23.57
CA ASN A 443 2.99 -23.35 -24.87
C ASN A 443 4.46 -22.95 -24.98
N ARG A 444 5.27 -23.73 -25.69
CA ARG A 444 6.72 -23.52 -25.83
C ARG A 444 7.10 -22.17 -26.44
N LYS A 445 6.20 -21.56 -27.19
CA LYS A 445 6.46 -20.30 -27.86
C LYS A 445 6.56 -19.13 -26.86
N TYR A 446 5.71 -19.12 -25.82
CA TYR A 446 5.57 -17.98 -24.92
C TYR A 446 5.76 -18.33 -23.43
N GLN A 447 5.69 -19.59 -23.05
CA GLN A 447 5.75 -20.02 -21.66
C GLN A 447 7.07 -20.69 -21.33
N ALA A 448 7.76 -20.15 -20.30
CA ALA A 448 8.95 -20.77 -19.72
C ALA A 448 8.58 -21.47 -18.40
N ILE A 449 9.26 -22.56 -18.07
CA ILE A 449 9.07 -23.30 -16.83
C ILE A 449 10.41 -23.37 -16.07
N LEU A 450 10.38 -22.93 -14.81
CA LEU A 450 11.49 -22.98 -13.89
C LEU A 450 11.11 -23.84 -12.68
N PRO A 451 11.46 -25.12 -12.63
CA PRO A 451 11.30 -25.92 -11.42
C PRO A 451 12.25 -25.46 -10.33
N ILE A 452 11.74 -25.32 -9.11
CA ILE A 452 12.55 -25.05 -7.91
C ILE A 452 12.52 -26.26 -6.99
N ARG A 453 13.65 -26.58 -6.34
CA ARG A 453 13.76 -27.73 -5.44
C ARG A 453 13.47 -27.33 -4.00
N GLY A 454 12.26 -27.63 -3.55
CA GLY A 454 11.84 -27.42 -2.17
C GLY A 454 11.83 -25.95 -1.76
N LYS A 455 11.93 -25.72 -0.46
CA LYS A 455 11.88 -24.38 0.14
C LYS A 455 13.17 -23.63 -0.16
N ILE A 456 13.04 -22.46 -0.82
CA ILE A 456 14.19 -21.57 -1.03
C ILE A 456 14.66 -20.95 0.29
N LEU A 457 15.84 -20.34 0.25
CA LEU A 457 16.37 -19.61 1.40
C LEU A 457 15.42 -18.49 1.85
N ASN A 458 15.13 -18.43 3.16
CA ASN A 458 14.43 -17.29 3.73
C ASN A 458 15.38 -16.08 3.75
N VAL A 459 15.15 -15.15 2.82
CA VAL A 459 16.02 -13.98 2.62
C VAL A 459 15.87 -12.93 3.73
N GLU A 460 14.78 -12.93 4.48
CA GLU A 460 14.58 -12.04 5.62
C GLU A 460 15.57 -12.33 6.78
N LYS A 461 16.01 -13.59 6.89
CA LYS A 461 16.95 -14.06 7.93
C LYS A 461 18.39 -14.20 7.44
N ALA A 462 18.61 -14.14 6.14
CA ALA A 462 19.90 -14.47 5.55
C ALA A 462 20.72 -13.21 5.25
N SER A 463 22.04 -13.30 5.44
CA SER A 463 22.95 -12.28 4.91
C SER A 463 22.98 -12.34 3.39
N ILE A 464 23.24 -11.20 2.76
CA ILE A 464 23.26 -11.06 1.31
C ILE A 464 24.21 -12.03 0.62
N ASP A 465 25.38 -12.30 1.22
CA ASP A 465 26.33 -13.28 0.69
C ASP A 465 25.71 -14.67 0.57
N LYS A 466 24.88 -15.09 1.55
CA LYS A 466 24.16 -16.36 1.51
C LYS A 466 23.05 -16.35 0.48
N VAL A 467 22.34 -15.21 0.34
CA VAL A 467 21.31 -15.04 -0.69
C VAL A 467 21.92 -15.17 -2.08
N LEU A 468 23.00 -14.45 -2.36
CA LEU A 468 23.73 -14.50 -3.64
C LEU A 468 24.47 -15.84 -3.87
N ALA A 469 24.78 -16.59 -2.81
CA ALA A 469 25.36 -17.93 -2.93
C ALA A 469 24.32 -19.01 -3.26
N ASN A 470 23.03 -18.76 -2.97
CA ASN A 470 21.97 -19.74 -3.17
C ASN A 470 21.74 -20.04 -4.66
N ALA A 471 21.76 -21.31 -5.04
CA ALA A 471 21.68 -21.74 -6.43
C ALA A 471 20.30 -21.46 -7.08
N GLU A 472 19.20 -21.63 -6.33
CA GLU A 472 17.85 -21.39 -6.83
C GLU A 472 17.63 -19.89 -7.08
N ILE A 473 18.04 -19.04 -6.14
CA ILE A 473 17.96 -17.57 -6.27
C ILE A 473 18.81 -17.09 -7.46
N LYS A 474 20.03 -17.57 -7.61
CA LYS A 474 20.86 -17.28 -8.79
C LYS A 474 20.18 -17.64 -10.10
N THR A 475 19.55 -18.80 -10.14
CA THR A 475 18.85 -19.27 -11.34
C THR A 475 17.69 -18.35 -11.67
N MET A 476 16.92 -17.88 -10.68
CA MET A 476 15.82 -16.91 -10.88
C MET A 476 16.33 -15.56 -11.37
N ILE A 477 17.36 -14.98 -10.74
CA ILE A 477 17.98 -13.71 -11.18
C ILE A 477 18.42 -13.80 -12.65
N ASN A 478 19.07 -14.91 -13.03
CA ASN A 478 19.51 -15.13 -14.40
C ASN A 478 18.34 -15.34 -15.38
N ALA A 479 17.29 -16.04 -14.96
CA ALA A 479 16.12 -16.27 -15.78
C ALA A 479 15.38 -14.96 -16.09
N PHE A 480 15.15 -14.12 -15.09
CA PHE A 480 14.44 -12.85 -15.24
C PHE A 480 15.22 -11.84 -16.06
N GLY A 481 16.54 -11.76 -15.87
CA GLY A 481 17.43 -10.89 -16.64
C GLY A 481 17.42 -9.42 -16.24
N CYS A 482 16.57 -9.01 -15.29
CA CYS A 482 16.40 -7.64 -14.82
C CYS A 482 17.35 -7.24 -13.68
N GLY A 483 18.20 -8.15 -13.21
CA GLY A 483 19.10 -7.88 -12.09
C GLY A 483 18.48 -8.12 -10.72
N PHE A 484 19.01 -7.43 -9.71
CA PHE A 484 18.70 -7.68 -8.31
C PHE A 484 19.01 -6.41 -7.50
N SER A 485 18.05 -5.93 -6.73
CA SER A 485 18.16 -4.74 -5.89
C SER A 485 18.26 -5.14 -4.43
N GLU A 486 19.14 -4.49 -3.69
CA GLU A 486 19.30 -4.67 -2.23
C GLU A 486 18.77 -3.47 -1.44
N GLY A 487 18.01 -2.58 -2.09
CA GLY A 487 17.68 -1.28 -1.53
C GLY A 487 18.86 -0.30 -1.54
N TYR A 488 20.04 -0.72 -1.97
CA TYR A 488 21.28 0.05 -1.96
C TYR A 488 21.86 0.35 -3.35
N GLY A 489 21.31 -0.19 -4.40
CA GLY A 489 21.92 -0.04 -5.71
C GLY A 489 20.96 -0.17 -6.87
N ASN A 490 21.23 0.59 -7.94
CA ASN A 490 20.47 0.63 -9.19
C ASN A 490 20.78 -0.54 -10.14
N ASP A 491 21.11 -1.72 -9.61
CA ASP A 491 21.42 -2.88 -10.45
C ASP A 491 20.17 -3.58 -10.97
N PHE A 492 19.01 -3.29 -10.39
CA PHE A 492 17.73 -3.74 -10.89
C PHE A 492 17.24 -2.80 -11.99
N ASP A 493 16.92 -3.36 -13.13
CA ASP A 493 16.43 -2.63 -14.30
C ASP A 493 15.24 -3.39 -14.90
N ILE A 494 14.03 -2.94 -14.56
CA ILE A 494 12.77 -3.56 -14.99
C ILE A 494 12.65 -3.63 -16.52
N THR A 495 13.28 -2.71 -17.27
CA THR A 495 13.24 -2.70 -18.73
C THR A 495 13.95 -3.90 -19.36
N LYS A 496 14.80 -4.59 -18.60
CA LYS A 496 15.50 -5.82 -19.02
C LYS A 496 14.77 -7.11 -18.65
N LEU A 497 13.60 -6.99 -18.01
CA LEU A 497 12.77 -8.15 -17.67
C LEU A 497 12.41 -8.93 -18.95
N ARG A 498 12.59 -10.24 -18.89
CA ARG A 498 12.38 -11.14 -20.05
C ARG A 498 10.96 -11.68 -20.17
N TYR A 499 10.13 -11.48 -19.15
CA TYR A 499 8.79 -12.05 -19.04
C TYR A 499 7.82 -11.00 -18.55
N ASP A 500 6.69 -10.84 -19.24
CA ASP A 500 5.59 -9.96 -18.81
C ASP A 500 4.97 -10.46 -17.49
N LYS A 501 4.90 -11.78 -17.30
CA LYS A 501 4.34 -12.38 -16.09
C LYS A 501 5.30 -13.38 -15.45
N ILE A 502 5.49 -13.25 -14.15
CA ILE A 502 6.17 -14.20 -13.28
C ILE A 502 5.09 -14.87 -12.44
N ILE A 503 4.84 -16.14 -12.68
CA ILE A 503 3.70 -16.86 -12.12
C ILE A 503 4.23 -17.91 -11.13
N ILE A 504 3.88 -17.77 -9.86
CA ILE A 504 4.17 -18.75 -8.82
C ILE A 504 3.13 -19.87 -8.94
N MET A 505 3.58 -21.10 -9.14
CA MET A 505 2.76 -22.29 -9.27
C MET A 505 3.22 -23.35 -8.27
N ALA A 506 2.64 -23.31 -7.07
CA ALA A 506 2.92 -24.20 -5.95
C ALA A 506 1.71 -25.10 -5.65
N ASP A 507 1.95 -26.19 -4.96
CA ASP A 507 0.92 -27.12 -4.53
C ASP A 507 -0.07 -26.45 -3.56
N ALA A 508 -1.32 -26.93 -3.54
CA ALA A 508 -2.38 -26.38 -2.69
C ALA A 508 -2.31 -26.96 -1.26
N ASP A 509 -1.12 -27.01 -0.68
CA ASP A 509 -0.86 -27.47 0.67
C ASP A 509 -0.06 -26.46 1.50
N VAL A 510 0.24 -26.79 2.76
CA VAL A 510 0.98 -25.90 3.66
C VAL A 510 2.42 -25.65 3.21
N ASP A 511 3.04 -26.61 2.52
CA ASP A 511 4.40 -26.46 2.01
C ASP A 511 4.44 -25.56 0.78
N GLY A 512 3.48 -25.70 -0.15
CA GLY A 512 3.32 -24.80 -1.29
C GLY A 512 2.99 -23.36 -0.87
N ALA A 513 2.14 -23.19 0.15
CA ALA A 513 1.88 -21.87 0.72
C ALA A 513 3.14 -21.24 1.32
N HIS A 514 4.00 -22.04 1.99
CA HIS A 514 5.28 -21.58 2.52
C HIS A 514 6.26 -21.22 1.41
N ILE A 515 6.36 -22.02 0.34
CA ILE A 515 7.20 -21.74 -0.82
C ILE A 515 6.77 -20.44 -1.49
N SER A 516 5.48 -20.24 -1.69
CA SER A 516 4.93 -18.99 -2.22
C SER A 516 5.31 -17.79 -1.36
N THR A 517 5.21 -17.92 -0.03
CA THR A 517 5.60 -16.85 0.92
C THR A 517 7.10 -16.54 0.84
N LEU A 518 7.96 -17.56 0.72
CA LEU A 518 9.41 -17.36 0.55
C LEU A 518 9.75 -16.63 -0.76
N LEU A 519 9.07 -16.98 -1.86
CA LEU A 519 9.23 -16.31 -3.15
C LEU A 519 8.75 -14.86 -3.11
N LEU A 520 7.59 -14.62 -2.49
CA LEU A 520 7.06 -13.26 -2.30
C LEU A 520 8.00 -12.42 -1.42
N THR A 521 8.58 -13.00 -0.38
CA THR A 521 9.59 -12.33 0.47
C THR A 521 10.82 -11.95 -0.35
N LEU A 522 11.31 -12.85 -1.22
CA LEU A 522 12.43 -12.57 -2.13
C LEU A 522 12.10 -11.41 -3.07
N PHE A 523 10.95 -11.46 -3.73
CA PHE A 523 10.55 -10.40 -4.67
C PHE A 523 10.33 -9.07 -3.95
N TYR A 524 9.64 -9.08 -2.83
CA TYR A 524 9.39 -7.87 -2.06
C TYR A 524 10.67 -7.18 -1.56
N ARG A 525 11.66 -7.96 -1.07
CA ARG A 525 12.90 -7.40 -0.52
C ARG A 525 13.92 -7.00 -1.57
N PHE A 526 13.98 -7.72 -2.69
CA PHE A 526 15.08 -7.59 -3.64
C PHE A 526 14.66 -7.24 -5.08
N MET A 527 13.38 -7.31 -5.39
CA MET A 527 12.83 -7.00 -6.71
C MET A 527 11.43 -6.39 -6.58
N PRO A 528 11.22 -5.37 -5.70
CA PRO A 528 9.89 -4.86 -5.39
C PRO A 528 9.17 -4.27 -6.60
N GLU A 529 9.90 -3.74 -7.58
CA GLU A 529 9.34 -3.20 -8.82
C GLU A 529 8.59 -4.27 -9.62
N LEU A 530 8.97 -5.57 -9.52
CA LEU A 530 8.21 -6.66 -10.14
C LEU A 530 6.77 -6.72 -9.63
N ILE A 531 6.55 -6.38 -8.36
CA ILE A 531 5.22 -6.35 -7.75
C ILE A 531 4.52 -5.03 -8.08
N TYR A 532 5.21 -3.90 -7.93
CA TYR A 532 4.64 -2.57 -8.20
C TYR A 532 4.19 -2.39 -9.65
N GLU A 533 4.94 -2.94 -10.62
CA GLU A 533 4.61 -2.90 -12.03
C GLU A 533 3.63 -4.03 -12.48
N GLY A 534 3.17 -4.86 -11.53
CA GLY A 534 2.13 -5.86 -11.78
C GLY A 534 2.60 -7.11 -12.54
N HIS A 535 3.86 -7.49 -12.40
CA HIS A 535 4.42 -8.67 -13.09
C HIS A 535 4.29 -9.98 -12.31
N VAL A 536 3.96 -9.95 -11.00
CA VAL A 536 3.93 -11.14 -10.14
C VAL A 536 2.52 -11.66 -9.95
N TYR A 537 2.33 -12.95 -10.21
CA TYR A 537 1.04 -13.64 -10.09
C TYR A 537 1.19 -14.95 -9.32
N ILE A 538 0.09 -15.41 -8.73
CA ILE A 538 -0.07 -16.75 -8.17
C ILE A 538 -1.07 -17.50 -9.04
N ALA A 539 -0.68 -18.67 -9.52
CA ALA A 539 -1.59 -19.57 -10.24
C ALA A 539 -2.61 -20.17 -9.26
N MET A 540 -3.85 -20.25 -9.68
CA MET A 540 -4.95 -20.82 -8.93
C MET A 540 -5.44 -22.09 -9.64
N PRO A 541 -4.80 -23.25 -9.45
CA PRO A 541 -5.29 -24.50 -10.00
C PRO A 541 -6.59 -24.94 -9.31
N PRO A 542 -7.43 -25.77 -9.93
CA PRO A 542 -8.62 -26.30 -9.27
C PRO A 542 -8.24 -27.26 -8.13
N LEU A 543 -9.01 -27.19 -7.05
CA LEU A 543 -8.87 -28.12 -5.93
C LEU A 543 -9.59 -29.45 -6.16
N TYR A 544 -10.64 -29.43 -6.98
CA TYR A 544 -11.47 -30.60 -7.23
C TYR A 544 -11.84 -30.75 -8.69
N LYS A 545 -12.09 -32.00 -9.08
CA LYS A 545 -12.73 -32.38 -10.35
C LYS A 545 -13.97 -33.19 -10.03
N ALA A 546 -15.13 -32.69 -10.42
CA ALA A 546 -16.41 -33.40 -10.30
C ALA A 546 -16.71 -34.14 -11.59
N MET A 547 -16.98 -35.43 -11.48
CA MET A 547 -17.26 -36.35 -12.59
C MET A 547 -18.65 -36.96 -12.41
N PRO A 548 -19.71 -36.36 -12.95
CA PRO A 548 -21.06 -36.93 -12.92
C PRO A 548 -21.15 -38.17 -13.83
N LYS A 549 -22.02 -39.14 -13.48
CA LYS A 549 -22.24 -40.35 -14.30
C LYS A 549 -22.77 -40.03 -15.69
N ASN A 550 -23.58 -38.97 -15.81
CA ASN A 550 -24.15 -38.47 -17.02
C ASN A 550 -23.99 -36.95 -17.07
N GLY A 551 -23.03 -36.45 -17.87
CA GLY A 551 -22.74 -35.01 -17.97
C GLY A 551 -21.27 -34.75 -18.23
N GLU A 552 -20.91 -33.48 -18.36
CA GLU A 552 -19.54 -33.04 -18.54
C GLU A 552 -18.84 -32.95 -17.19
N GLU A 553 -17.54 -33.24 -17.21
CA GLU A 553 -16.67 -33.06 -16.03
C GLU A 553 -16.49 -31.57 -15.75
N GLU A 554 -16.49 -31.19 -14.48
CA GLU A 554 -16.35 -29.78 -14.06
C GLU A 554 -15.19 -29.63 -13.07
N TYR A 555 -14.32 -28.66 -13.31
CA TYR A 555 -13.26 -28.26 -12.39
C TYR A 555 -13.76 -27.23 -11.38
N LEU A 556 -13.51 -27.47 -10.09
CA LEU A 556 -13.96 -26.63 -9.00
C LEU A 556 -12.73 -26.08 -8.25
N TYR A 557 -12.68 -24.78 -8.13
CA TYR A 557 -11.46 -24.08 -7.72
C TYR A 557 -11.36 -23.85 -6.21
N ASP A 558 -12.49 -23.91 -5.49
CA ASP A 558 -12.55 -23.75 -4.05
C ASP A 558 -13.68 -24.59 -3.42
N ASP A 559 -13.74 -24.62 -2.08
CA ASP A 559 -14.78 -25.33 -1.34
C ASP A 559 -16.17 -24.74 -1.56
N LYS A 560 -16.27 -23.43 -1.83
CA LYS A 560 -17.55 -22.76 -2.13
C LYS A 560 -18.10 -23.23 -3.48
N ALA A 561 -17.23 -23.38 -4.46
CA ALA A 561 -17.60 -23.94 -5.76
C ALA A 561 -18.09 -25.39 -5.61
N LEU A 562 -17.42 -26.18 -4.76
CA LEU A 562 -17.87 -27.56 -4.46
C LEU A 562 -19.22 -27.58 -3.75
N GLU A 563 -19.45 -26.72 -2.78
CA GLU A 563 -20.76 -26.63 -2.12
C GLU A 563 -21.86 -26.20 -3.08
N HIS A 564 -21.57 -25.22 -3.95
CA HIS A 564 -22.50 -24.77 -4.98
C HIS A 564 -22.82 -25.90 -5.96
N TYR A 565 -21.80 -26.63 -6.41
CA TYR A 565 -21.96 -27.79 -7.27
C TYR A 565 -22.85 -28.87 -6.64
N ARG A 566 -22.62 -29.21 -5.34
CA ARG A 566 -23.44 -30.15 -4.58
C ARG A 566 -24.90 -29.73 -4.46
N LYS A 567 -25.16 -28.43 -4.33
CA LYS A 567 -26.54 -27.88 -4.27
C LYS A 567 -27.25 -27.94 -5.63
N LYS A 568 -26.51 -27.79 -6.72
CA LYS A 568 -27.05 -27.76 -8.09
C LYS A 568 -27.23 -29.14 -8.69
N HIS A 569 -26.40 -30.12 -8.32
CA HIS A 569 -26.40 -31.47 -8.87
C HIS A 569 -27.04 -32.47 -7.89
N THR A 570 -28.21 -33.00 -8.27
CA THR A 570 -28.96 -33.99 -7.48
C THR A 570 -28.58 -35.43 -7.78
N GLY A 571 -27.73 -35.66 -8.79
CA GLY A 571 -27.29 -37.00 -9.22
C GLY A 571 -25.98 -37.46 -8.55
N PRO A 572 -25.68 -38.77 -8.59
CA PRO A 572 -24.40 -39.27 -8.11
C PRO A 572 -23.25 -38.82 -8.98
N PHE A 573 -22.16 -38.31 -8.39
CA PHE A 573 -20.93 -37.94 -9.04
C PHE A 573 -19.72 -38.45 -8.25
N THR A 574 -18.60 -38.66 -8.93
CA THR A 574 -17.32 -38.95 -8.32
C THR A 574 -16.55 -37.64 -8.17
N LEU A 575 -15.93 -37.44 -7.02
CA LEU A 575 -15.11 -36.27 -6.73
C LEU A 575 -13.65 -36.70 -6.65
N GLN A 576 -12.80 -36.11 -7.48
CA GLN A 576 -11.35 -36.21 -7.36
C GLN A 576 -10.84 -34.93 -6.69
N ARG A 577 -10.06 -35.05 -5.61
CA ARG A 577 -9.37 -33.93 -4.97
C ARG A 577 -7.91 -33.94 -5.44
N TYR A 578 -7.41 -32.80 -5.87
CA TYR A 578 -6.00 -32.60 -6.20
C TYR A 578 -5.26 -32.07 -4.95
N LYS A 579 -4.27 -32.82 -4.48
CA LYS A 579 -3.41 -32.40 -3.36
C LYS A 579 -2.16 -31.68 -3.82
N GLY A 580 -1.74 -31.94 -5.07
CA GLY A 580 -0.59 -31.28 -5.68
C GLY A 580 -0.66 -31.30 -7.20
N LEU A 581 0.09 -30.39 -7.80
CA LEU A 581 0.20 -30.22 -9.27
C LEU A 581 0.74 -31.47 -9.98
N GLY A 582 1.51 -32.27 -9.27
CA GLY A 582 2.05 -33.54 -9.79
C GLY A 582 0.99 -34.63 -10.01
N GLU A 583 -0.22 -34.46 -9.49
CA GLU A 583 -1.36 -35.36 -9.70
C GLU A 583 -2.13 -35.09 -11.00
N MET A 584 -1.87 -33.92 -11.63
CA MET A 584 -2.47 -33.53 -12.91
C MET A 584 -1.60 -34.05 -14.06
N ASP A 585 -2.24 -34.63 -15.07
CA ASP A 585 -1.58 -34.89 -16.33
C ASP A 585 -1.34 -33.58 -17.12
N ALA A 586 -0.55 -33.65 -18.18
CA ALA A 586 -0.16 -32.46 -18.94
C ALA A 586 -1.35 -31.74 -19.59
N GLN A 587 -2.39 -32.46 -19.98
CA GLN A 587 -3.59 -31.87 -20.60
C GLN A 587 -4.45 -31.16 -19.56
N GLN A 588 -4.68 -31.79 -18.42
CA GLN A 588 -5.39 -31.17 -17.29
C GLN A 588 -4.70 -29.90 -16.82
N LEU A 589 -3.37 -29.94 -16.68
CA LEU A 589 -2.57 -28.80 -16.27
C LEU A 589 -2.62 -27.65 -17.30
N TRP A 590 -2.64 -27.97 -18.60
CA TRP A 590 -2.86 -26.97 -19.64
C TRP A 590 -4.22 -26.33 -19.49
N GLU A 591 -5.29 -27.12 -19.55
CA GLU A 591 -6.67 -26.64 -19.58
C GLU A 591 -7.08 -25.80 -18.37
N THR A 592 -6.49 -26.06 -17.19
CA THR A 592 -6.89 -25.44 -15.94
C THR A 592 -5.97 -24.34 -15.46
N THR A 593 -4.66 -24.41 -15.81
CA THR A 593 -3.64 -23.59 -15.12
C THR A 593 -2.70 -22.85 -16.07
N LEU A 594 -2.40 -23.42 -17.25
CA LEU A 594 -1.44 -22.81 -18.18
C LEU A 594 -2.10 -22.07 -19.34
N ASP A 595 -3.30 -22.48 -19.79
CA ASP A 595 -4.01 -21.84 -20.88
C ASP A 595 -4.45 -20.42 -20.53
N PRO A 596 -3.95 -19.38 -21.23
CA PRO A 596 -4.30 -17.99 -20.93
C PRO A 596 -5.79 -17.68 -21.02
N GLU A 597 -6.57 -18.45 -21.77
CA GLU A 597 -8.01 -18.21 -21.97
C GLU A 597 -8.87 -18.76 -20.83
N HIS A 598 -8.40 -19.77 -20.10
CA HIS A 598 -9.22 -20.50 -19.13
C HIS A 598 -8.65 -20.47 -17.70
N ARG A 599 -7.36 -20.18 -17.53
CA ARG A 599 -6.71 -20.18 -16.22
C ARG A 599 -7.15 -19.05 -15.31
N MET A 600 -7.05 -19.26 -14.02
CA MET A 600 -7.18 -18.21 -13.02
C MET A 600 -5.81 -17.83 -12.43
N LEU A 601 -5.51 -16.54 -12.44
CA LEU A 601 -4.31 -15.97 -11.85
C LEU A 601 -4.72 -14.91 -10.82
N LYS A 602 -4.06 -14.93 -9.66
CA LYS A 602 -4.19 -13.88 -8.66
C LYS A 602 -3.01 -12.94 -8.79
N LEU A 603 -3.27 -11.67 -9.11
CA LEU A 603 -2.25 -10.62 -9.10
C LEU A 603 -1.77 -10.38 -7.67
N VAL A 604 -0.46 -10.22 -7.51
CA VAL A 604 0.15 -9.83 -6.24
C VAL A 604 0.35 -8.32 -6.23
N GLU A 605 -0.25 -7.66 -5.25
CA GLU A 605 -0.19 -6.21 -5.08
C GLU A 605 0.30 -5.85 -3.68
N ILE A 606 1.00 -4.73 -3.57
CA ILE A 606 1.38 -4.12 -2.29
C ILE A 606 0.42 -2.96 -2.05
N GLU A 607 -0.57 -3.16 -1.19
CA GLU A 607 -1.56 -2.14 -0.86
C GLU A 607 -0.98 -1.03 0.03
N ASP A 608 -0.17 -1.42 1.01
CA ASP A 608 0.55 -0.50 1.91
C ASP A 608 1.97 -1.04 2.14
N ALA A 609 2.98 -0.25 1.75
CA ALA A 609 4.38 -0.68 1.81
C ALA A 609 4.87 -0.88 3.25
N ARG A 610 4.37 -0.10 4.23
CA ARG A 610 4.76 -0.26 5.64
C ARG A 610 4.13 -1.50 6.24
N MET A 611 2.85 -1.70 5.97
CA MET A 611 2.15 -2.89 6.44
C MET A 611 2.77 -4.15 5.81
N ALA A 612 3.06 -4.13 4.51
CA ALA A 612 3.74 -5.23 3.83
C ALA A 612 5.12 -5.52 4.45
N SER A 613 5.90 -4.48 4.77
CA SER A 613 7.19 -4.64 5.45
C SER A 613 7.03 -5.21 6.85
N SER A 614 6.13 -4.67 7.66
CA SER A 614 5.85 -5.13 9.02
C SER A 614 5.35 -6.58 9.05
N VAL A 615 4.44 -6.95 8.15
CA VAL A 615 3.93 -8.32 8.04
C VAL A 615 5.04 -9.28 7.57
N THR A 616 5.85 -8.87 6.60
CA THR A 616 6.98 -9.69 6.12
C THR A 616 7.99 -9.92 7.24
N GLU A 617 8.38 -8.90 7.98
CA GLU A 617 9.28 -9.01 9.13
C GLU A 617 8.68 -9.88 10.25
N MET A 618 7.40 -9.68 10.58
CA MET A 618 6.70 -10.46 11.59
C MET A 618 6.62 -11.95 11.22
N LEU A 619 6.26 -12.28 9.97
CA LEU A 619 6.07 -13.65 9.54
C LEU A 619 7.39 -14.35 9.23
N MET A 620 8.34 -13.65 8.60
CA MET A 620 9.56 -14.24 8.02
C MET A 620 10.83 -13.85 8.78
N GLY A 621 10.78 -12.85 9.66
CA GLY A 621 11.90 -12.38 10.48
C GLY A 621 12.35 -13.34 11.56
N THR A 622 13.35 -12.94 12.34
CA THR A 622 13.98 -13.76 13.40
C THR A 622 13.13 -13.88 14.65
N GLU A 623 12.31 -12.87 14.94
CA GLU A 623 11.50 -12.79 16.15
C GLU A 623 10.33 -13.79 16.13
N VAL A 624 10.22 -14.59 17.20
CA VAL A 624 9.17 -15.61 17.34
C VAL A 624 7.90 -15.07 18.03
N PRO A 625 7.98 -14.23 19.08
CA PRO A 625 6.80 -13.79 19.82
C PRO A 625 5.77 -13.04 18.97
N PRO A 626 6.12 -12.11 18.09
CA PRO A 626 5.15 -11.43 17.21
C PRO A 626 4.41 -12.40 16.30
N ARG A 627 5.12 -13.37 15.71
CA ARG A 627 4.54 -14.41 14.86
C ARG A 627 3.58 -15.30 15.62
N ARG A 628 3.94 -15.71 16.85
CA ARG A 628 3.08 -16.49 17.71
C ARG A 628 1.79 -15.74 18.02
N SER A 629 1.88 -14.47 18.41
CA SER A 629 0.71 -13.63 18.70
C SER A 629 -0.20 -13.48 17.50
N PHE A 630 0.38 -13.28 16.31
CA PHE A 630 -0.39 -13.22 15.05
C PHE A 630 -1.15 -14.51 14.78
N ILE A 631 -0.50 -15.67 14.93
CA ILE A 631 -1.15 -16.98 14.74
C ILE A 631 -2.31 -17.17 15.72
N TYR A 632 -2.14 -16.84 17.00
CA TYR A 632 -3.21 -16.95 17.99
C TYR A 632 -4.38 -16.01 17.70
N LYS A 633 -4.09 -14.77 17.31
CA LYS A 633 -5.12 -13.76 17.01
C LYS A 633 -5.98 -14.14 15.80
N ASN A 634 -5.39 -14.80 14.80
CA ASN A 634 -6.07 -15.15 13.55
C ASN A 634 -6.42 -16.65 13.44
N ALA A 635 -6.29 -17.41 14.54
CA ALA A 635 -6.53 -18.86 14.52
C ALA A 635 -7.96 -19.25 14.13
N THR A 636 -8.95 -18.39 14.42
CA THR A 636 -10.35 -18.62 14.05
C THR A 636 -10.66 -18.33 12.58
N GLU A 637 -9.76 -17.60 11.88
CA GLU A 637 -9.91 -17.27 10.45
C GLU A 637 -9.14 -18.27 9.57
N ALA A 638 -8.34 -19.15 10.17
CA ALA A 638 -7.55 -20.12 9.45
C ALA A 638 -8.44 -21.25 8.92
N GLU A 639 -8.47 -21.42 7.60
CA GLU A 639 -9.02 -22.61 6.96
C GLU A 639 -8.01 -23.74 7.16
N LEU A 640 -8.26 -24.62 8.12
CA LEU A 640 -7.41 -25.77 8.40
C LEU A 640 -7.89 -26.96 7.58
N ASP A 641 -6.99 -27.57 6.83
CA ASP A 641 -7.20 -28.86 6.18
C ASP A 641 -6.97 -29.98 7.22
N ILE A 642 -8.03 -30.26 8.03
CA ILE A 642 -8.03 -31.27 9.09
C ILE A 642 -8.66 -32.57 8.56
#